data_f586508fafb5db2a510309c85b9fab9b
#
_entry.id   f586508fafb5db2a510309c85b9fab9b
#
_cell.length_a   1.000
_cell.length_b   1.000
_cell.length_c   1.000
_cell.angle_alpha   90.00
_cell.angle_beta   90.00
_cell.angle_gamma   90.00
#
_symmetry.space_group_name_H-M   'P 1'
#
loop_
_entity.id
_entity.type
_entity.pdbx_description
1 polymer ?
#
loop_
_entity_poly.entity_id
_entity_poly.type
_entity_poly.pdbx_seq_one_letter_code
_entity_poly.pdbx_strand_id
1 'polypeptide(L)'
;MKKIFTGLFFLFIGFGLCNAKTVEHQNIYQLIERILPGKSSQFLIESLENKDGKEIFELSGKGGKVVIKGTNELACAKAFGYYLNRYCNVNVSWYLDDQVLVPEVLPMVEKTVTKECRFEKRFFLNYCTFGYTMLWWQWDDWERFIDWMAINGINMPLAITGQEAVWMEVWKEFGMTDEEIRAYFTGPAHLPWHRMGNLDGFLGPLPQYYIDHQFELQKKILERERSFDMTPVLPAFAGHVPKAIKDNFPDAKITSLGSYGVGDQYQAYFLDPMDSLFIKIQQKYLTIQTKYFGTDHFYGADPFNEMDPPETSPEYLALVSKTIYDGMSSIDPDAKWVQMGWTFYYMKLWKEDPARLEAMIKAVPENRMIILEYFAEKEEVWRNTNAWHNAPYIWCYLGNFGGNTEMAAPIKKVAKLLSETENDLGHGNLMGIGSTLEGFNVNRFMFEWLYEYAWDKEVSNLDTWISQYARIKTKNIDPVAENAYRKLVELVYNDQVSGVATGSLVQARPFLTGLKGYQRPNVYNYQELTEILDLMLSANDKSLQSIEYQKDLVVVTKQVLDNLIIPVRKKLNEAYVNKDVVELEKQIELFLQILDDLDHLLASQKEFLLGKWISDAREFGTNPMTKAYYEKNARVLITTWGNEGNEIIDYASRDLSGL
;
A
#
# COMPACT_ATOMS: atom_id res chain seq x y z
N MET A 1 4.05 -75.01 45.26
CA MET A 1 2.69 -74.83 45.77
C MET A 1 2.60 -73.45 46.42
N LYS A 2 1.53 -72.73 46.14
CA LYS A 2 1.13 -71.40 46.55
C LYS A 2 1.76 -70.25 45.81
N LYS A 3 0.98 -69.73 44.83
CA LYS A 3 1.08 -68.40 44.15
C LYS A 3 0.68 -67.34 45.14
N ILE A 4 1.46 -66.23 45.19
CA ILE A 4 1.08 -64.95 45.81
C ILE A 4 0.90 -63.94 44.68
N PHE A 5 -0.35 -63.50 44.52
CA PHE A 5 -0.70 -62.39 43.63
C PHE A 5 -0.50 -61.10 44.39
N THR A 6 0.38 -60.22 43.88
CA THR A 6 0.53 -58.85 44.36
C THR A 6 -0.19 -57.92 43.39
N GLY A 7 -1.32 -57.33 43.80
CA GLY A 7 -2.06 -56.37 43.00
C GLY A 7 -1.38 -55.01 43.06
N LEU A 8 -1.06 -54.46 41.89
CA LEU A 8 -0.65 -53.04 41.74
C LEU A 8 -1.90 -52.19 41.58
N PHE A 9 -2.13 -51.31 42.55
CA PHE A 9 -3.15 -50.24 42.46
C PHE A 9 -2.58 -49.08 41.64
N PHE A 10 -3.08 -48.87 40.44
CA PHE A 10 -2.83 -47.65 39.66
C PHE A 10 -3.76 -46.54 40.14
N LEU A 11 -3.17 -45.52 40.79
CA LEU A 11 -3.84 -44.27 41.10
C LEU A 11 -3.91 -43.43 39.78
N PHE A 12 -5.07 -43.38 39.16
CA PHE A 12 -5.34 -42.42 38.08
C PHE A 12 -5.51 -41.04 38.73
N ILE A 13 -4.47 -40.20 38.68
CA ILE A 13 -4.58 -38.76 38.93
C ILE A 13 -5.19 -38.18 37.64
N GLY A 14 -6.47 -37.89 37.67
CA GLY A 14 -7.16 -37.16 36.63
C GLY A 14 -6.61 -35.71 36.59
N PHE A 15 -5.74 -35.43 35.63
CA PHE A 15 -5.49 -34.03 35.26
C PHE A 15 -6.79 -33.53 34.62
N GLY A 16 -7.53 -32.73 35.40
CA GLY A 16 -8.60 -31.90 34.87
C GLY A 16 -7.98 -30.93 33.87
N LEU A 17 -8.21 -31.18 32.58
CA LEU A 17 -8.02 -30.20 31.54
C LEU A 17 -8.97 -29.03 31.91
N CYS A 18 -8.40 -28.00 32.49
CA CYS A 18 -9.04 -26.71 32.59
C CYS A 18 -9.22 -26.23 31.15
N ASN A 19 -10.38 -26.49 30.53
CA ASN A 19 -10.79 -25.82 29.32
C ASN A 19 -10.85 -24.34 29.67
N ALA A 20 -9.76 -23.61 29.40
CA ALA A 20 -9.83 -22.17 29.31
C ALA A 20 -10.90 -21.89 28.23
N LYS A 21 -12.06 -21.39 28.62
CA LYS A 21 -13.01 -20.79 27.69
C LYS A 21 -12.22 -19.78 26.87
N THR A 22 -12.03 -20.06 25.59
CA THR A 22 -11.56 -19.06 24.64
C THR A 22 -12.50 -17.86 24.82
N VAL A 23 -11.96 -16.73 25.22
CA VAL A 23 -12.75 -15.50 25.32
C VAL A 23 -13.14 -15.16 23.90
N GLU A 24 -14.43 -15.20 23.60
CA GLU A 24 -14.97 -14.76 22.34
C GLU A 24 -14.46 -13.32 22.06
N HIS A 25 -14.01 -13.01 20.83
CA HIS A 25 -13.42 -11.72 20.44
C HIS A 25 -12.11 -11.31 21.15
N GLN A 26 -11.27 -12.29 21.51
CA GLN A 26 -9.98 -12.00 22.16
C GLN A 26 -9.09 -11.07 21.31
N ASN A 27 -9.11 -11.20 19.98
CA ASN A 27 -8.35 -10.37 19.07
C ASN A 27 -8.73 -8.89 19.18
N ILE A 28 -10.02 -8.59 19.35
CA ILE A 28 -10.50 -7.20 19.53
C ILE A 28 -10.08 -6.64 20.88
N TYR A 29 -10.16 -7.43 21.97
CA TYR A 29 -9.65 -6.96 23.26
C TYR A 29 -8.13 -6.70 23.22
N GLN A 30 -7.37 -7.52 22.52
CA GLN A 30 -5.94 -7.31 22.31
C GLN A 30 -5.66 -6.07 21.45
N LEU A 31 -6.42 -5.85 20.38
CA LEU A 31 -6.37 -4.63 19.57
C LEU A 31 -6.62 -3.37 20.44
N ILE A 32 -7.69 -3.39 21.24
CA ILE A 32 -8.00 -2.29 22.15
C ILE A 32 -6.84 -2.07 23.13
N GLU A 33 -6.28 -3.14 23.69
CA GLU A 33 -5.19 -3.03 24.68
C GLU A 33 -3.90 -2.48 24.07
N ARG A 34 -3.59 -2.79 22.78
CA ARG A 34 -2.44 -2.20 22.07
C ARG A 34 -2.64 -0.71 21.78
N ILE A 35 -3.85 -0.31 21.41
CA ILE A 35 -4.16 1.08 21.05
C ILE A 35 -4.43 1.93 22.30
N LEU A 36 -5.16 1.39 23.27
CA LEU A 36 -5.53 2.03 24.52
C LEU A 36 -5.15 1.18 25.73
N PRO A 37 -3.87 1.16 26.13
CA PRO A 37 -3.41 0.35 27.25
C PRO A 37 -4.24 0.57 28.53
N GLY A 38 -4.68 -0.52 29.16
CA GLY A 38 -5.47 -0.51 30.40
C GLY A 38 -6.95 -0.11 30.23
N LYS A 39 -7.45 0.07 29.00
CA LYS A 39 -8.85 0.49 28.76
C LYS A 39 -9.76 -0.64 28.26
N SER A 40 -9.23 -1.81 27.92
CA SER A 40 -10.01 -2.91 27.35
C SER A 40 -11.22 -3.32 28.23
N SER A 41 -11.11 -3.20 29.56
CA SER A 41 -12.18 -3.48 30.50
C SER A 41 -13.38 -2.52 30.43
N GLN A 42 -13.24 -1.36 29.79
CA GLN A 42 -14.31 -0.40 29.56
C GLN A 42 -15.17 -0.74 28.35
N PHE A 43 -14.80 -1.79 27.61
CA PHE A 43 -15.54 -2.29 26.45
C PHE A 43 -16.23 -3.61 26.75
N LEU A 44 -17.30 -3.88 26.03
CA LEU A 44 -17.98 -5.16 25.94
C LEU A 44 -18.12 -5.51 24.45
N ILE A 45 -17.56 -6.60 24.04
CA ILE A 45 -17.61 -7.05 22.64
C ILE A 45 -18.58 -8.21 22.53
N GLU A 46 -19.51 -8.14 21.58
CA GLU A 46 -20.53 -9.16 21.34
C GLU A 46 -20.67 -9.43 19.83
N SER A 47 -21.04 -10.65 19.46
CA SER A 47 -21.34 -10.99 18.06
C SER A 47 -22.70 -10.48 17.63
N LEU A 48 -22.82 -10.09 16.35
CA LEU A 48 -24.09 -9.92 15.63
C LEU A 48 -24.33 -11.14 14.73
N GLU A 49 -25.59 -11.56 14.64
CA GLU A 49 -25.96 -12.60 13.67
C GLU A 49 -25.80 -12.08 12.24
N ASN A 50 -25.00 -12.77 11.44
CA ASN A 50 -24.82 -12.47 10.01
C ASN A 50 -25.85 -13.23 9.17
N LYS A 51 -26.96 -12.58 8.80
CA LYS A 51 -28.06 -13.22 8.03
C LYS A 51 -27.85 -13.19 6.52
N ASP A 52 -27.17 -12.15 6.03
CA ASP A 52 -27.11 -11.83 4.58
C ASP A 52 -25.67 -11.77 4.05
N GLY A 53 -24.68 -12.25 4.81
CA GLY A 53 -23.25 -12.18 4.45
C GLY A 53 -22.66 -10.76 4.50
N LYS A 54 -23.38 -9.80 5.05
CA LYS A 54 -22.95 -8.40 5.12
C LYS A 54 -22.14 -8.12 6.38
N GLU A 55 -21.17 -7.25 6.25
CA GLU A 55 -20.43 -6.74 7.40
C GLU A 55 -21.21 -5.59 8.04
N ILE A 56 -21.61 -5.77 9.30
CA ILE A 56 -22.41 -4.81 10.08
C ILE A 56 -21.77 -4.66 11.45
N PHE A 57 -21.75 -3.43 11.97
CA PHE A 57 -21.47 -3.19 13.37
C PHE A 57 -22.56 -2.37 14.07
N GLU A 58 -22.65 -2.53 15.39
CA GLU A 58 -23.44 -1.69 16.28
C GLU A 58 -22.58 -1.16 17.42
N LEU A 59 -22.79 0.11 17.77
CA LEU A 59 -22.22 0.77 18.94
C LEU A 59 -23.32 1.23 19.86
N SER A 60 -23.18 0.95 21.15
CA SER A 60 -24.11 1.41 22.18
C SER A 60 -23.40 1.55 23.51
N GLY A 61 -24.14 2.04 24.55
CA GLY A 61 -23.64 2.09 25.93
C GLY A 61 -24.49 1.23 26.85
N LYS A 62 -23.84 0.47 27.76
CA LYS A 62 -24.54 -0.36 28.73
C LYS A 62 -23.69 -0.51 29.99
N GLY A 63 -24.29 -0.18 31.14
CA GLY A 63 -23.63 -0.42 32.44
C GLY A 63 -22.30 0.30 32.62
N GLY A 64 -22.13 1.50 32.05
CA GLY A 64 -20.89 2.26 32.12
C GLY A 64 -19.80 1.76 31.14
N LYS A 65 -20.12 0.84 30.22
CA LYS A 65 -19.20 0.33 29.19
C LYS A 65 -19.68 0.71 27.81
N VAL A 66 -18.74 0.85 26.90
CA VAL A 66 -18.98 0.94 25.45
C VAL A 66 -19.21 -0.48 24.93
N VAL A 67 -20.35 -0.71 24.30
CA VAL A 67 -20.71 -2.01 23.71
C VAL A 67 -20.47 -1.97 22.22
N ILE A 68 -19.63 -2.85 21.75
CA ILE A 68 -19.33 -3.08 20.34
C ILE A 68 -19.90 -4.41 19.92
N LYS A 69 -20.70 -4.43 18.85
CA LYS A 69 -21.18 -5.67 18.24
C LYS A 69 -20.80 -5.68 16.78
N GLY A 70 -20.35 -6.83 16.26
CA GLY A 70 -19.99 -7.00 14.87
C GLY A 70 -20.38 -8.36 14.30
N THR A 71 -20.63 -8.43 13.00
CA THR A 71 -20.91 -9.67 12.29
C THR A 71 -19.65 -10.54 12.10
N ASN A 72 -18.47 -9.95 12.28
CA ASN A 72 -17.15 -10.59 12.27
C ASN A 72 -16.13 -9.74 13.07
N GLU A 73 -14.90 -10.21 13.24
CA GLU A 73 -13.83 -9.50 13.96
C GLU A 73 -13.52 -8.15 13.33
N LEU A 74 -13.50 -8.07 11.98
CA LEU A 74 -13.22 -6.82 11.27
C LEU A 74 -14.28 -5.75 11.50
N ALA A 75 -15.57 -6.14 11.51
CA ALA A 75 -16.66 -5.22 11.84
C ALA A 75 -16.55 -4.69 13.26
N CYS A 76 -16.13 -5.54 14.23
CA CYS A 76 -15.83 -5.11 15.60
C CYS A 76 -14.64 -4.13 15.66
N ALA A 77 -13.56 -4.41 14.93
CA ALA A 77 -12.39 -3.52 14.82
C ALA A 77 -12.78 -2.17 14.21
N LYS A 78 -13.58 -2.18 13.13
CA LYS A 78 -14.10 -0.95 12.51
C LYS A 78 -14.98 -0.15 13.45
N ALA A 79 -15.84 -0.82 14.23
CA ALA A 79 -16.66 -0.16 15.26
C ALA A 79 -15.80 0.55 16.30
N PHE A 80 -14.69 -0.08 16.73
CA PHE A 80 -13.73 0.54 17.64
C PHE A 80 -13.08 1.77 17.01
N GLY A 81 -12.61 1.70 15.76
CA GLY A 81 -12.09 2.85 15.03
C GLY A 81 -13.11 3.98 14.90
N TYR A 82 -14.36 3.65 14.56
CA TYR A 82 -15.46 4.62 14.50
C TYR A 82 -15.70 5.28 15.86
N TYR A 83 -15.67 4.52 16.95
CA TYR A 83 -15.80 5.05 18.30
C TYR A 83 -14.68 6.03 18.64
N LEU A 84 -13.43 5.68 18.38
CA LEU A 84 -12.28 6.57 18.59
C LEU A 84 -12.43 7.88 17.84
N ASN A 85 -12.82 7.79 16.58
CA ASN A 85 -12.97 8.94 15.69
C ASN A 85 -14.13 9.85 16.10
N ARG A 86 -15.35 9.29 16.30
CA ARG A 86 -16.58 10.07 16.48
C ARG A 86 -16.85 10.47 17.93
N TYR A 87 -16.38 9.70 18.89
CA TYR A 87 -16.66 9.96 20.31
C TYR A 87 -15.44 10.48 21.07
N CYS A 88 -14.25 10.02 20.72
CA CYS A 88 -13.02 10.46 21.38
C CYS A 88 -12.27 11.58 20.62
N ASN A 89 -12.64 11.91 19.39
CA ASN A 89 -11.92 12.80 18.49
C ASN A 89 -10.45 12.40 18.32
N VAL A 90 -10.20 11.10 18.17
CA VAL A 90 -8.88 10.52 18.04
C VAL A 90 -8.80 9.71 16.77
N ASN A 91 -7.70 9.82 16.07
CA ASN A 91 -7.32 8.93 15.00
C ASN A 91 -6.08 8.12 15.38
N VAL A 92 -6.02 6.88 14.94
CA VAL A 92 -4.84 6.03 15.08
C VAL A 92 -4.09 6.06 13.77
N SER A 93 -2.79 6.30 13.83
CA SER A 93 -1.98 6.30 12.63
C SER A 93 -0.82 5.30 12.75
N TRP A 94 -0.43 4.72 11.62
CA TRP A 94 0.70 3.77 11.57
C TRP A 94 2.07 4.44 11.73
N TYR A 95 2.15 5.74 11.54
CA TYR A 95 3.41 6.51 11.51
C TYR A 95 3.69 7.28 12.80
N LEU A 96 2.75 7.30 13.76
CA LEU A 96 2.95 7.94 15.05
C LEU A 96 3.35 6.91 16.11
N ASP A 97 4.45 7.15 16.79
CA ASP A 97 4.87 6.35 17.94
C ASP A 97 4.15 6.74 19.24
N ASP A 98 3.29 7.77 19.18
CA ASP A 98 2.66 8.36 20.34
C ASP A 98 1.51 7.51 20.85
N GLN A 99 1.32 7.53 22.18
CA GLN A 99 0.14 6.97 22.79
C GLN A 99 -1.11 7.71 22.32
N VAL A 100 -2.13 6.95 21.96
CA VAL A 100 -3.45 7.48 21.67
C VAL A 100 -4.05 8.02 22.98
N LEU A 101 -4.16 9.34 23.09
CA LEU A 101 -4.69 9.99 24.29
C LEU A 101 -6.21 10.10 24.21
N VAL A 102 -6.87 9.43 25.14
CA VAL A 102 -8.34 9.51 25.33
C VAL A 102 -8.65 9.96 26.77
N PRO A 103 -9.87 10.45 27.04
CA PRO A 103 -10.31 10.72 28.42
C PRO A 103 -10.15 9.50 29.33
N GLU A 104 -9.89 9.74 30.62
CA GLU A 104 -9.79 8.65 31.61
C GLU A 104 -11.08 7.84 31.67
N VAL A 105 -12.22 8.50 31.68
CA VAL A 105 -13.56 7.91 31.52
C VAL A 105 -13.96 8.11 30.05
N LEU A 106 -14.14 7.00 29.37
CA LEU A 106 -14.49 7.02 27.94
C LEU A 106 -15.89 7.59 27.71
N PRO A 107 -16.11 8.43 26.69
CA PRO A 107 -17.42 8.95 26.33
C PRO A 107 -18.44 7.83 26.09
N MET A 108 -19.63 7.96 26.68
CA MET A 108 -20.67 6.96 26.47
C MET A 108 -21.41 7.16 25.16
N VAL A 109 -21.78 6.06 24.54
CA VAL A 109 -22.63 6.03 23.37
C VAL A 109 -24.08 6.06 23.80
N GLU A 110 -24.69 7.25 23.80
CA GLU A 110 -26.06 7.45 24.29
C GLU A 110 -27.14 6.83 23.39
N LYS A 111 -26.91 6.86 22.07
CA LYS A 111 -27.84 6.30 21.08
C LYS A 111 -27.11 5.22 20.28
N THR A 112 -27.78 4.09 20.11
CA THR A 112 -27.23 3.01 19.28
C THR A 112 -26.96 3.52 17.86
N VAL A 113 -25.75 3.26 17.38
CA VAL A 113 -25.32 3.53 15.99
C VAL A 113 -25.13 2.19 15.32
N THR A 114 -25.77 2.01 14.16
CA THR A 114 -25.58 0.83 13.31
C THR A 114 -25.03 1.29 11.95
N LYS A 115 -23.97 0.64 11.48
CA LYS A 115 -23.40 0.86 10.14
C LYS A 115 -23.24 -0.49 9.44
N GLU A 116 -23.58 -0.49 8.16
CA GLU A 116 -23.40 -1.62 7.24
C GLU A 116 -22.38 -1.24 6.19
N CYS A 117 -21.42 -2.13 5.91
CA CYS A 117 -20.48 -1.93 4.82
C CYS A 117 -21.19 -2.10 3.47
N ARG A 118 -21.02 -1.13 2.57
CA ARG A 118 -21.68 -1.11 1.26
C ARG A 118 -20.94 -1.90 0.20
N PHE A 119 -19.66 -2.20 0.41
CA PHE A 119 -18.78 -2.88 -0.53
C PHE A 119 -18.29 -4.20 0.04
N GLU A 120 -18.34 -5.26 -0.75
CA GLU A 120 -17.86 -6.59 -0.34
C GLU A 120 -16.35 -6.59 -0.09
N LYS A 121 -15.58 -5.93 -0.96
CA LYS A 121 -14.11 -5.88 -0.86
C LYS A 121 -13.61 -4.45 -0.67
N ARG A 122 -12.61 -4.31 0.21
CA ARG A 122 -11.84 -3.08 0.45
C ARG A 122 -10.38 -3.45 0.32
N PHE A 123 -9.87 -3.30 -0.90
CA PHE A 123 -8.50 -3.65 -1.27
C PHE A 123 -7.51 -2.58 -0.84
N PHE A 124 -6.30 -2.98 -0.42
CA PHE A 124 -5.23 -2.03 -0.10
C PHE A 124 -3.85 -2.54 -0.50
N LEU A 125 -2.99 -1.61 -0.89
CA LEU A 125 -1.61 -1.74 -1.29
C LEU A 125 -1.39 -1.97 -2.79
N ASN A 126 -0.13 -1.77 -3.18
CA ASN A 126 0.43 -1.98 -4.50
C ASN A 126 1.76 -2.71 -4.33
N TYR A 127 2.26 -3.38 -5.34
CA TYR A 127 3.61 -3.97 -5.32
C TYR A 127 4.68 -2.93 -4.95
N CYS A 128 4.62 -1.73 -5.55
CA CYS A 128 5.59 -0.66 -5.32
C CYS A 128 5.59 -0.14 -3.88
N THR A 129 4.48 -0.26 -3.14
CA THR A 129 4.41 0.15 -1.73
C THR A 129 5.42 -0.61 -0.87
N PHE A 130 5.65 -1.89 -1.19
CA PHE A 130 6.63 -2.75 -0.50
C PHE A 130 8.09 -2.32 -0.77
N GLY A 131 8.36 -1.56 -1.82
CA GLY A 131 9.64 -0.92 -2.08
C GLY A 131 9.71 0.49 -1.48
N TYR A 132 8.78 1.36 -1.86
CA TYR A 132 8.88 2.78 -1.54
C TYR A 132 8.55 3.13 -0.09
N THR A 133 7.74 2.35 0.63
CA THR A 133 7.41 2.65 2.03
C THR A 133 7.81 1.53 2.98
N MET A 134 7.45 0.28 2.66
CA MET A 134 7.51 -0.84 3.59
C MET A 134 8.82 -1.64 3.54
N LEU A 135 9.79 -1.23 2.73
CA LEU A 135 10.99 -2.01 2.37
C LEU A 135 11.79 -2.52 3.59
N TRP A 136 11.90 -1.68 4.63
CA TRP A 136 12.70 -1.97 5.83
C TRP A 136 11.85 -2.25 7.07
N TRP A 137 10.53 -2.42 6.91
CA TRP A 137 9.63 -2.64 8.02
C TRP A 137 9.92 -3.95 8.75
N GLN A 138 9.86 -3.88 10.07
CA GLN A 138 9.92 -5.00 10.99
C GLN A 138 8.51 -5.35 11.49
N TRP A 139 8.41 -6.36 12.38
CA TRP A 139 7.13 -6.79 12.89
C TRP A 139 6.32 -5.67 13.57
N ASP A 140 6.98 -4.83 14.36
CA ASP A 140 6.29 -3.76 15.11
C ASP A 140 5.63 -2.73 14.17
N ASP A 141 6.27 -2.42 13.03
CA ASP A 141 5.69 -1.56 11.99
C ASP A 141 4.47 -2.23 11.35
N TRP A 142 4.59 -3.52 11.01
CA TRP A 142 3.52 -4.29 10.42
C TRP A 142 2.35 -4.51 11.38
N GLU A 143 2.59 -4.85 12.65
CA GLU A 143 1.54 -5.04 13.65
C GLU A 143 0.68 -3.78 13.78
N ARG A 144 1.33 -2.63 13.89
CA ARG A 144 0.64 -1.34 13.98
C ARG A 144 -0.14 -1.01 12.71
N PHE A 145 0.43 -1.32 11.54
CA PHE A 145 -0.22 -1.09 10.27
C PHE A 145 -1.43 -2.00 10.04
N ILE A 146 -1.34 -3.28 10.42
CA ILE A 146 -2.48 -4.21 10.35
C ILE A 146 -3.59 -3.77 11.31
N ASP A 147 -3.25 -3.32 12.52
CA ASP A 147 -4.22 -2.74 13.45
C ASP A 147 -4.91 -1.51 12.83
N TRP A 148 -4.15 -0.64 12.14
CA TRP A 148 -4.72 0.48 11.40
C TRP A 148 -5.64 0.01 10.26
N MET A 149 -5.25 -0.99 9.48
CA MET A 149 -6.12 -1.56 8.44
C MET A 149 -7.42 -2.10 9.04
N ALA A 150 -7.34 -2.81 10.16
CA ALA A 150 -8.51 -3.39 10.83
C ALA A 150 -9.50 -2.31 11.31
N ILE A 151 -9.03 -1.27 12.00
CA ILE A 151 -9.93 -0.18 12.46
C ILE A 151 -10.48 0.69 11.34
N ASN A 152 -9.89 0.63 10.14
CA ASN A 152 -10.43 1.26 8.93
C ASN A 152 -11.31 0.31 8.11
N GLY A 153 -11.40 -0.96 8.49
CA GLY A 153 -12.28 -1.95 7.86
C GLY A 153 -11.78 -2.44 6.49
N ILE A 154 -10.46 -2.44 6.27
CA ILE A 154 -9.82 -3.02 5.09
C ILE A 154 -9.83 -4.54 5.23
N ASN A 155 -10.36 -5.26 4.23
CA ASN A 155 -10.50 -6.71 4.31
C ASN A 155 -9.73 -7.51 3.24
N MET A 156 -9.06 -6.82 2.32
CA MET A 156 -8.36 -7.48 1.21
C MET A 156 -6.98 -6.84 0.98
N PRO A 157 -6.01 -7.03 1.89
CA PRO A 157 -4.65 -6.51 1.70
C PRO A 157 -3.86 -7.33 0.68
N LEU A 158 -2.94 -6.69 -0.05
CA LEU A 158 -1.94 -7.38 -0.87
C LEU A 158 -0.84 -7.93 0.06
N ALA A 159 -0.55 -9.22 0.00
CA ALA A 159 0.33 -9.93 0.92
C ALA A 159 1.44 -10.68 0.17
N ILE A 160 2.42 -9.96 -0.35
CA ILE A 160 3.48 -10.47 -1.24
C ILE A 160 4.85 -10.63 -0.57
N THR A 161 4.96 -10.33 0.72
CA THR A 161 6.20 -10.49 1.50
C THR A 161 6.63 -11.96 1.52
N GLY A 162 7.93 -12.24 1.48
CA GLY A 162 8.49 -13.57 1.71
C GLY A 162 8.25 -14.61 0.60
N GLN A 163 7.69 -14.21 -0.55
CA GLN A 163 7.48 -15.13 -1.67
C GLN A 163 8.80 -15.71 -2.24
N GLU A 164 9.92 -15.03 -2.03
CA GLU A 164 11.24 -15.48 -2.46
C GLU A 164 11.64 -16.82 -1.81
N ALA A 165 11.19 -17.08 -0.58
CA ALA A 165 11.40 -18.37 0.07
C ALA A 165 10.63 -19.51 -0.63
N VAL A 166 9.45 -19.23 -1.14
CA VAL A 166 8.68 -20.18 -1.98
C VAL A 166 9.43 -20.45 -3.28
N TRP A 167 9.89 -19.40 -3.95
CA TRP A 167 10.65 -19.49 -5.20
C TRP A 167 12.00 -20.21 -5.02
N MET A 168 12.68 -20.06 -3.88
CA MET A 168 13.90 -20.84 -3.58
C MET A 168 13.62 -22.34 -3.66
N GLU A 169 12.55 -22.82 -3.04
CA GLU A 169 12.20 -24.24 -3.07
C GLU A 169 11.74 -24.70 -4.47
N VAL A 170 10.96 -23.86 -5.16
CA VAL A 170 10.50 -24.17 -6.53
C VAL A 170 11.69 -24.36 -7.46
N TRP A 171 12.60 -23.38 -7.55
CA TRP A 171 13.70 -23.43 -8.52
C TRP A 171 14.73 -24.52 -8.20
N LYS A 172 14.93 -24.88 -6.91
CA LYS A 172 15.73 -26.03 -6.51
C LYS A 172 15.16 -27.34 -7.08
N GLU A 173 13.85 -27.52 -7.06
CA GLU A 173 13.22 -28.71 -7.65
C GLU A 173 13.35 -28.75 -9.19
N PHE A 174 13.53 -27.59 -9.81
CA PHE A 174 13.84 -27.51 -11.24
C PHE A 174 15.35 -27.50 -11.54
N GLY A 175 16.19 -27.84 -10.55
CA GLY A 175 17.62 -28.13 -10.70
C GLY A 175 18.55 -26.93 -10.56
N MET A 176 18.07 -25.77 -10.12
CA MET A 176 18.93 -24.59 -9.89
C MET A 176 19.61 -24.65 -8.52
N THR A 177 20.82 -24.10 -8.44
CA THR A 177 21.55 -23.93 -7.18
C THR A 177 21.06 -22.70 -6.39
N ASP A 178 21.37 -22.68 -5.10
CA ASP A 178 21.04 -21.55 -4.22
C ASP A 178 21.66 -20.24 -4.71
N GLU A 179 22.88 -20.29 -5.25
CA GLU A 179 23.58 -19.14 -5.81
C GLU A 179 22.88 -18.59 -7.06
N GLU A 180 22.50 -19.47 -7.99
CA GLU A 180 21.78 -19.08 -9.21
C GLU A 180 20.43 -18.46 -8.90
N ILE A 181 19.68 -19.04 -7.95
CA ILE A 181 18.37 -18.53 -7.55
C ILE A 181 18.50 -17.15 -6.91
N ARG A 182 19.44 -16.99 -5.97
CA ARG A 182 19.66 -15.68 -5.32
C ARG A 182 20.18 -14.62 -6.29
N ALA A 183 20.92 -15.01 -7.31
CA ALA A 183 21.39 -14.12 -8.37
C ALA A 183 20.27 -13.73 -9.36
N TYR A 184 19.24 -14.57 -9.51
CA TYR A 184 18.04 -14.26 -10.27
C TYR A 184 17.20 -13.17 -9.58
N PHE A 185 17.10 -13.20 -8.25
CA PHE A 185 16.39 -12.16 -7.50
C PHE A 185 17.17 -10.83 -7.56
N THR A 186 16.42 -9.73 -7.61
CA THR A 186 17.01 -8.41 -7.43
C THR A 186 17.48 -8.19 -5.99
N GLY A 187 18.20 -7.11 -5.75
CA GLY A 187 18.36 -6.58 -4.40
C GLY A 187 17.02 -6.17 -3.78
N PRO A 188 16.95 -6.02 -2.44
CA PRO A 188 15.70 -5.77 -1.72
C PRO A 188 14.89 -4.60 -2.27
N ALA A 189 15.55 -3.50 -2.64
CA ALA A 189 14.90 -2.28 -3.10
C ALA A 189 14.12 -2.44 -4.40
N HIS A 190 14.49 -3.39 -5.26
CA HIS A 190 13.87 -3.60 -6.56
C HIS A 190 13.04 -4.90 -6.64
N LEU A 191 12.84 -5.60 -5.51
CA LEU A 191 11.95 -6.77 -5.47
C LEU A 191 10.53 -6.51 -6.01
N PRO A 192 9.88 -5.36 -5.78
CA PRO A 192 8.58 -5.10 -6.38
C PRO A 192 8.55 -5.27 -7.90
N TRP A 193 9.54 -4.73 -8.60
CA TRP A 193 9.63 -4.83 -10.07
C TRP A 193 10.07 -6.22 -10.54
N HIS A 194 10.88 -6.92 -9.77
CA HIS A 194 11.15 -8.33 -10.02
C HIS A 194 9.87 -9.18 -9.91
N ARG A 195 9.08 -8.95 -8.86
CA ARG A 195 7.80 -9.64 -8.62
C ARG A 195 6.75 -9.37 -9.70
N MET A 196 6.81 -8.19 -10.33
CA MET A 196 5.97 -7.82 -11.48
C MET A 196 6.53 -8.29 -12.82
N GLY A 197 7.71 -8.96 -12.85
CA GLY A 197 8.33 -9.46 -14.07
C GLY A 197 8.98 -8.40 -14.96
N ASN A 198 9.40 -7.26 -14.38
CA ASN A 198 9.99 -6.17 -15.14
C ASN A 198 11.52 -6.28 -15.28
N LEU A 199 12.21 -6.86 -14.30
CA LEU A 199 13.67 -6.98 -14.29
C LEU A 199 14.16 -8.09 -13.37
N ASP A 200 15.34 -8.66 -13.69
CA ASP A 200 15.98 -9.74 -12.94
C ASP A 200 17.39 -9.36 -12.49
N GLY A 201 17.80 -9.81 -11.29
CA GLY A 201 19.17 -9.76 -10.79
C GLY A 201 19.74 -8.36 -10.47
N PHE A 202 18.99 -7.28 -10.71
CA PHE A 202 19.49 -5.92 -10.49
C PHE A 202 19.79 -5.67 -9.00
N LEU A 203 20.99 -5.16 -8.69
CA LEU A 203 21.50 -4.97 -7.32
C LEU A 203 21.48 -6.24 -6.45
N GLY A 204 21.33 -7.41 -7.03
CA GLY A 204 21.50 -8.71 -6.36
C GLY A 204 22.96 -9.08 -6.15
N PRO A 205 23.27 -10.32 -5.70
CA PRO A 205 22.30 -11.35 -5.32
C PRO A 205 21.56 -11.03 -4.01
N LEU A 206 20.32 -11.52 -3.90
CA LEU A 206 19.53 -11.33 -2.68
C LEU A 206 20.15 -12.15 -1.51
N PRO A 207 20.45 -11.56 -0.36
CA PRO A 207 21.02 -12.29 0.76
C PRO A 207 20.05 -13.32 1.35
N GLN A 208 20.53 -14.53 1.70
CA GLN A 208 19.73 -15.57 2.32
C GLN A 208 19.06 -15.09 3.61
N TYR A 209 19.81 -14.35 4.45
CA TYR A 209 19.24 -13.80 5.68
C TYR A 209 17.98 -12.93 5.43
N TYR A 210 17.96 -12.14 4.34
CA TYR A 210 16.79 -11.35 4.00
C TYR A 210 15.59 -12.24 3.60
N ILE A 211 15.83 -13.28 2.81
CA ILE A 211 14.81 -14.26 2.41
C ILE A 211 14.20 -14.93 3.63
N ASP A 212 15.04 -15.44 4.54
CA ASP A 212 14.59 -16.13 5.77
C ASP A 212 13.81 -15.18 6.68
N HIS A 213 14.30 -13.94 6.85
CA HIS A 213 13.63 -12.93 7.65
C HIS A 213 12.24 -12.59 7.09
N GLN A 214 12.13 -12.33 5.79
CA GLN A 214 10.87 -12.00 5.15
C GLN A 214 9.88 -13.18 5.17
N PHE A 215 10.36 -14.41 5.12
CA PHE A 215 9.54 -15.61 5.26
C PHE A 215 8.88 -15.70 6.64
N GLU A 216 9.63 -15.50 7.72
CA GLU A 216 9.08 -15.52 9.08
C GLU A 216 8.18 -14.31 9.35
N LEU A 217 8.50 -13.16 8.76
CA LEU A 217 7.66 -11.96 8.84
C LEU A 217 6.29 -12.20 8.18
N GLN A 218 6.27 -12.79 6.98
CA GLN A 218 5.02 -13.07 6.26
C GLN A 218 4.07 -14.00 7.03
N LYS A 219 4.58 -14.97 7.74
CA LYS A 219 3.74 -15.83 8.59
C LYS A 219 2.99 -15.03 9.65
N LYS A 220 3.69 -14.10 10.31
CA LYS A 220 3.09 -13.24 11.33
C LYS A 220 2.07 -12.27 10.72
N ILE A 221 2.38 -11.70 9.54
CA ILE A 221 1.46 -10.82 8.81
C ILE A 221 0.16 -11.56 8.52
N LEU A 222 0.24 -12.73 7.88
CA LEU A 222 -0.94 -13.50 7.50
C LEU A 222 -1.75 -13.99 8.71
N GLU A 223 -1.08 -14.44 9.78
CA GLU A 223 -1.74 -14.83 11.02
C GLU A 223 -2.55 -13.65 11.60
N ARG A 224 -1.95 -12.45 11.64
CA ARG A 224 -2.61 -11.26 12.17
C ARG A 224 -3.74 -10.78 11.26
N GLU A 225 -3.56 -10.71 9.95
CA GLU A 225 -4.59 -10.31 8.99
C GLU A 225 -5.81 -11.25 9.08
N ARG A 226 -5.58 -12.57 9.06
CA ARG A 226 -6.65 -13.57 9.21
C ARG A 226 -7.34 -13.53 10.56
N SER A 227 -6.63 -13.11 11.62
CA SER A 227 -7.24 -12.96 12.96
C SER A 227 -8.29 -11.84 13.01
N PHE A 228 -8.32 -10.96 12.02
CA PHE A 228 -9.36 -9.95 11.81
C PHE A 228 -10.31 -10.29 10.66
N ASP A 229 -10.39 -11.54 10.23
CA ASP A 229 -11.22 -12.00 9.10
C ASP A 229 -10.89 -11.28 7.77
N MET A 230 -9.65 -10.80 7.60
CA MET A 230 -9.17 -10.31 6.31
C MET A 230 -8.88 -11.47 5.38
N THR A 231 -8.98 -11.23 4.08
CA THR A 231 -8.67 -12.18 3.00
C THR A 231 -7.47 -11.69 2.20
N PRO A 232 -6.21 -11.96 2.66
CA PRO A 232 -5.00 -11.53 1.96
C PRO A 232 -4.93 -12.03 0.52
N VAL A 233 -4.39 -11.20 -0.37
CA VAL A 233 -4.09 -11.58 -1.76
C VAL A 233 -2.65 -12.07 -1.83
N LEU A 234 -2.47 -13.37 -2.02
CA LEU A 234 -1.16 -14.00 -2.17
C LEU A 234 -0.70 -13.98 -3.63
N PRO A 235 0.61 -14.01 -3.92
CA PRO A 235 1.09 -14.08 -5.29
C PRO A 235 0.86 -15.47 -5.93
N ALA A 236 0.82 -15.50 -7.27
CA ALA A 236 0.85 -16.72 -8.05
C ALA A 236 1.83 -16.60 -9.23
N PHE A 237 2.14 -17.72 -9.86
CA PHE A 237 3.00 -17.75 -11.05
C PHE A 237 2.27 -17.14 -12.24
N ALA A 238 2.89 -16.14 -12.85
CA ALA A 238 2.35 -15.42 -14.01
C ALA A 238 3.10 -15.73 -15.33
N GLY A 239 4.14 -16.57 -15.29
CA GLY A 239 4.92 -16.95 -16.47
C GLY A 239 6.39 -16.49 -16.47
N HIS A 240 6.81 -15.68 -15.49
CA HIS A 240 8.19 -15.20 -15.39
C HIS A 240 9.11 -16.29 -14.83
N VAL A 241 10.25 -16.51 -15.51
CA VAL A 241 11.20 -17.57 -15.17
C VAL A 241 12.64 -17.07 -15.25
N PRO A 242 13.56 -17.61 -14.43
CA PRO A 242 14.99 -17.31 -14.56
C PRO A 242 15.52 -17.79 -15.92
N LYS A 243 16.39 -16.98 -16.54
CA LYS A 243 17.08 -17.37 -17.79
C LYS A 243 17.79 -18.71 -17.65
N ALA A 244 18.42 -18.96 -16.51
CA ALA A 244 19.17 -20.16 -16.19
C ALA A 244 18.33 -21.46 -16.23
N ILE A 245 16.99 -21.37 -16.26
CA ILE A 245 16.14 -22.55 -16.41
C ILE A 245 16.46 -23.33 -17.69
N LYS A 246 16.97 -22.67 -18.74
CA LYS A 246 17.38 -23.32 -19.99
C LYS A 246 18.55 -24.27 -19.84
N ASP A 247 19.37 -24.12 -18.82
CA ASP A 247 20.50 -25.02 -18.60
C ASP A 247 20.01 -26.42 -18.21
N ASN A 248 18.88 -26.49 -17.49
CA ASN A 248 18.23 -27.75 -17.11
C ASN A 248 17.14 -28.19 -18.10
N PHE A 249 16.53 -27.23 -18.81
CA PHE A 249 15.45 -27.44 -19.77
C PHE A 249 15.77 -26.74 -21.10
N PRO A 250 16.73 -27.24 -21.92
CA PRO A 250 17.19 -26.56 -23.14
C PRO A 250 16.09 -26.26 -24.17
N ASP A 251 15.05 -27.10 -24.18
CA ASP A 251 13.92 -26.98 -25.11
C ASP A 251 12.83 -26.00 -24.59
N ALA A 252 12.97 -25.45 -23.37
CA ALA A 252 11.99 -24.52 -22.80
C ALA A 252 11.85 -23.28 -23.71
N LYS A 253 10.61 -22.97 -24.05
CA LYS A 253 10.26 -21.83 -24.91
C LYS A 253 10.16 -20.55 -24.08
N ILE A 254 11.29 -19.87 -23.88
CA ILE A 254 11.32 -18.60 -23.14
C ILE A 254 11.66 -17.43 -24.07
N THR A 255 11.00 -16.29 -23.84
CA THR A 255 11.20 -15.03 -24.58
C THR A 255 11.63 -13.94 -23.59
N SER A 256 12.58 -13.08 -24.00
CA SER A 256 12.92 -11.89 -23.21
C SER A 256 11.82 -10.84 -23.32
N LEU A 257 11.44 -10.25 -22.20
CA LEU A 257 10.49 -9.14 -22.14
C LEU A 257 11.18 -7.76 -22.05
N GLY A 258 12.52 -7.73 -21.91
CA GLY A 258 13.27 -6.51 -21.70
C GLY A 258 13.73 -6.32 -20.25
N SER A 259 14.28 -5.16 -19.94
CA SER A 259 14.98 -4.90 -18.67
C SER A 259 14.52 -3.64 -17.92
N TYR A 260 13.34 -3.11 -18.25
CA TYR A 260 12.80 -1.89 -17.63
C TYR A 260 13.80 -0.69 -17.61
N GLY A 261 14.70 -0.64 -18.60
CA GLY A 261 15.67 0.46 -18.79
C GLY A 261 16.93 0.41 -17.93
N VAL A 262 17.13 -0.62 -17.08
CA VAL A 262 18.33 -0.71 -16.22
C VAL A 262 19.52 -1.43 -16.85
N GLY A 263 19.36 -1.96 -18.06
CA GLY A 263 20.42 -2.60 -18.85
C GLY A 263 20.12 -4.04 -19.24
N ASP A 264 20.61 -4.45 -20.41
CA ASP A 264 20.25 -5.73 -21.06
C ASP A 264 20.62 -6.98 -20.25
N GLN A 265 21.57 -6.87 -19.32
CA GLN A 265 21.94 -7.97 -18.43
C GLN A 265 20.86 -8.29 -17.37
N TYR A 266 19.90 -7.41 -17.17
CA TYR A 266 18.84 -7.52 -16.18
C TYR A 266 17.46 -7.81 -16.80
N GLN A 267 17.45 -8.40 -17.98
CA GLN A 267 16.23 -8.74 -18.70
C GLN A 267 15.40 -9.78 -17.96
N ALA A 268 14.10 -9.55 -17.89
CA ALA A 268 13.11 -10.52 -17.47
C ALA A 268 12.76 -11.48 -18.63
N TYR A 269 12.36 -12.69 -18.27
CA TYR A 269 12.05 -13.75 -19.23
C TYR A 269 10.67 -14.35 -18.96
N PHE A 270 9.94 -14.65 -20.03
CA PHE A 270 8.59 -15.22 -19.99
C PHE A 270 8.59 -16.61 -20.65
N LEU A 271 8.00 -17.58 -19.97
CA LEU A 271 7.81 -18.95 -20.45
C LEU A 271 6.51 -19.02 -21.26
N ASP A 272 6.58 -19.60 -22.45
CA ASP A 272 5.42 -19.80 -23.31
C ASP A 272 4.36 -20.64 -22.56
N PRO A 273 3.08 -20.22 -22.48
CA PRO A 273 2.02 -20.96 -21.80
C PRO A 273 1.72 -22.33 -22.45
N MET A 274 2.15 -22.55 -23.71
CA MET A 274 2.08 -23.87 -24.38
C MET A 274 3.20 -24.83 -23.96
N ASP A 275 4.20 -24.34 -23.24
CA ASP A 275 5.24 -25.23 -22.72
C ASP A 275 4.71 -26.03 -21.52
N SER A 276 4.92 -27.33 -21.55
CA SER A 276 4.48 -28.22 -20.47
C SER A 276 5.11 -27.90 -19.11
N LEU A 277 6.22 -27.16 -19.11
CA LEU A 277 6.92 -26.70 -17.92
C LEU A 277 6.10 -25.64 -17.17
N PHE A 278 5.31 -24.82 -17.90
CA PHE A 278 4.51 -23.72 -17.31
C PHE A 278 3.58 -24.23 -16.18
N ILE A 279 2.73 -25.20 -16.49
CA ILE A 279 1.79 -25.77 -15.52
C ILE A 279 2.53 -26.46 -14.37
N LYS A 280 3.64 -27.13 -14.63
CA LYS A 280 4.45 -27.80 -13.59
C LYS A 280 5.01 -26.80 -12.58
N ILE A 281 5.56 -25.67 -13.05
CA ILE A 281 6.09 -24.62 -12.19
C ILE A 281 4.95 -24.03 -11.34
N GLN A 282 3.82 -23.68 -11.97
CA GLN A 282 2.68 -23.09 -11.30
C GLN A 282 2.09 -23.99 -10.21
N GLN A 283 1.88 -25.27 -10.52
CA GLN A 283 1.39 -26.24 -9.55
C GLN A 283 2.35 -26.41 -8.38
N LYS A 284 3.66 -26.46 -8.66
CA LYS A 284 4.68 -26.57 -7.63
C LYS A 284 4.68 -25.33 -6.74
N TYR A 285 4.65 -24.14 -7.33
CA TYR A 285 4.62 -22.88 -6.61
C TYR A 285 3.43 -22.81 -5.64
N LEU A 286 2.21 -23.04 -6.13
CA LEU A 286 1.01 -22.97 -5.29
C LEU A 286 1.00 -24.07 -4.21
N THR A 287 1.51 -25.26 -4.51
CA THR A 287 1.63 -26.33 -3.51
C THR A 287 2.56 -25.95 -2.37
N ILE A 288 3.73 -25.38 -2.67
CA ILE A 288 4.69 -24.95 -1.67
C ILE A 288 4.16 -23.73 -0.91
N GLN A 289 3.59 -22.75 -1.62
CA GLN A 289 3.00 -21.55 -0.99
C GLN A 289 1.89 -21.92 -0.02
N THR A 290 0.97 -22.81 -0.42
CA THR A 290 -0.12 -23.28 0.45
C THR A 290 0.42 -24.01 1.68
N LYS A 291 1.47 -24.82 1.52
CA LYS A 291 2.16 -25.47 2.64
C LYS A 291 2.74 -24.48 3.65
N TYR A 292 3.30 -23.36 3.18
CA TYR A 292 4.00 -22.38 4.02
C TYR A 292 3.09 -21.31 4.61
N PHE A 293 2.15 -20.82 3.81
CA PHE A 293 1.34 -19.65 4.10
C PHE A 293 -0.16 -19.91 4.16
N GLY A 294 -0.61 -21.14 3.83
CA GLY A 294 -2.04 -21.42 3.67
C GLY A 294 -2.62 -20.80 2.40
N THR A 295 -3.94 -20.69 2.34
CA THR A 295 -4.65 -20.04 1.26
C THR A 295 -5.86 -19.26 1.76
N ASP A 296 -6.18 -18.16 1.09
CA ASP A 296 -7.39 -17.37 1.24
C ASP A 296 -8.16 -17.32 -0.09
N HIS A 297 -7.74 -18.14 -1.05
CA HIS A 297 -8.30 -18.31 -2.39
C HIS A 297 -8.16 -17.10 -3.34
N PHE A 298 -7.42 -16.05 -2.96
CA PHE A 298 -7.17 -14.88 -3.78
C PHE A 298 -5.69 -14.82 -4.16
N TYR A 299 -5.41 -14.78 -5.48
CA TYR A 299 -4.04 -14.85 -6.00
C TYR A 299 -3.79 -13.75 -7.02
N GLY A 300 -2.76 -12.93 -6.78
CA GLY A 300 -2.26 -11.93 -7.72
C GLY A 300 -1.34 -12.57 -8.76
N ALA A 301 -1.63 -12.36 -10.04
CA ALA A 301 -0.77 -12.77 -11.14
C ALA A 301 -0.88 -11.77 -12.28
N ASP A 302 0.23 -11.18 -12.69
CA ASP A 302 0.27 -10.10 -13.66
C ASP A 302 1.30 -10.45 -14.75
N PRO A 303 0.87 -11.12 -15.85
CA PRO A 303 1.78 -11.66 -16.85
C PRO A 303 2.55 -10.58 -17.65
N PHE A 304 1.96 -9.40 -17.84
CA PHE A 304 2.48 -8.36 -18.74
C PHE A 304 2.36 -6.95 -18.13
N ASN A 305 2.91 -6.75 -16.94
CA ASN A 305 2.89 -5.43 -16.30
C ASN A 305 3.95 -4.50 -16.94
N GLU A 306 3.50 -3.49 -17.70
CA GLU A 306 4.35 -2.53 -18.46
C GLU A 306 5.35 -3.20 -19.41
N MET A 307 5.07 -4.41 -19.85
CA MET A 307 5.88 -5.18 -20.77
C MET A 307 5.01 -5.72 -21.90
N ASP A 308 5.47 -5.64 -23.12
CA ASP A 308 4.74 -6.19 -24.26
C ASP A 308 4.72 -7.73 -24.20
N PRO A 309 3.54 -8.36 -24.39
CA PRO A 309 3.48 -9.82 -24.52
C PRO A 309 4.26 -10.31 -25.75
N PRO A 310 4.78 -11.54 -25.74
CA PRO A 310 5.48 -12.12 -26.88
C PRO A 310 4.66 -12.14 -28.17
N GLU A 311 3.32 -12.26 -28.02
CA GLU A 311 2.35 -12.20 -29.11
C GLU A 311 1.09 -11.45 -28.64
N THR A 312 0.51 -10.66 -29.53
CA THR A 312 -0.58 -9.73 -29.18
C THR A 312 -1.96 -10.14 -29.75
N SER A 313 -2.05 -11.34 -30.36
CA SER A 313 -3.33 -11.84 -30.86
C SER A 313 -4.31 -12.13 -29.69
N PRO A 314 -5.61 -11.87 -29.88
CA PRO A 314 -6.63 -12.23 -28.87
C PRO A 314 -6.57 -13.71 -28.46
N GLU A 315 -6.30 -14.60 -29.43
CA GLU A 315 -6.20 -16.05 -29.22
C GLU A 315 -5.04 -16.39 -28.28
N TYR A 316 -3.87 -15.77 -28.48
CA TYR A 316 -2.72 -15.98 -27.60
C TYR A 316 -2.96 -15.45 -26.18
N LEU A 317 -3.53 -14.25 -26.06
CA LEU A 317 -3.83 -13.65 -24.76
C LEU A 317 -4.89 -14.45 -24.00
N ALA A 318 -5.90 -14.99 -24.68
CA ALA A 318 -6.87 -15.92 -24.12
C ALA A 318 -6.19 -17.21 -23.61
N LEU A 319 -5.25 -17.76 -24.40
CA LEU A 319 -4.48 -18.95 -24.01
C LEU A 319 -3.65 -18.70 -22.75
N VAL A 320 -2.94 -17.56 -22.66
CA VAL A 320 -2.19 -17.15 -21.47
C VAL A 320 -3.09 -17.14 -20.25
N SER A 321 -4.22 -16.41 -20.31
CA SER A 321 -5.16 -16.31 -19.21
C SER A 321 -5.73 -17.66 -18.80
N LYS A 322 -6.14 -18.46 -19.77
CA LYS A 322 -6.66 -19.80 -19.51
C LYS A 322 -5.63 -20.68 -18.81
N THR A 323 -4.38 -20.67 -19.28
CA THR A 323 -3.31 -21.51 -18.72
C THR A 323 -2.98 -21.08 -17.29
N ILE A 324 -2.90 -19.77 -17.02
CA ILE A 324 -2.67 -19.25 -15.67
C ILE A 324 -3.81 -19.71 -14.73
N TYR A 325 -5.07 -19.52 -15.15
CA TYR A 325 -6.19 -19.87 -14.30
C TYR A 325 -6.35 -21.38 -14.11
N ASP A 326 -6.19 -22.18 -15.15
CA ASP A 326 -6.26 -23.67 -15.07
C ASP A 326 -5.21 -24.22 -14.09
N GLY A 327 -4.01 -23.64 -14.10
CA GLY A 327 -2.98 -24.00 -13.16
C GLY A 327 -3.34 -23.67 -11.71
N MET A 328 -3.88 -22.47 -11.47
CA MET A 328 -4.35 -22.07 -10.13
C MET A 328 -5.46 -23.00 -9.64
N SER A 329 -6.49 -23.20 -10.45
CA SER A 329 -7.67 -23.99 -10.09
C SER A 329 -7.38 -25.50 -9.96
N SER A 330 -6.31 -25.98 -10.57
CA SER A 330 -5.87 -27.39 -10.42
C SER A 330 -5.36 -27.69 -9.00
N ILE A 331 -4.89 -26.71 -8.27
CA ILE A 331 -4.40 -26.84 -6.88
C ILE A 331 -5.43 -26.30 -5.90
N ASP A 332 -6.06 -25.18 -6.22
CA ASP A 332 -7.11 -24.57 -5.42
C ASP A 332 -8.39 -24.38 -6.27
N PRO A 333 -9.38 -25.30 -6.17
CA PRO A 333 -10.62 -25.20 -6.96
C PRO A 333 -11.42 -23.91 -6.70
N ASP A 334 -11.20 -23.26 -5.55
CA ASP A 334 -11.86 -22.01 -5.20
C ASP A 334 -11.05 -20.75 -5.58
N ALA A 335 -9.91 -20.92 -6.25
CA ALA A 335 -9.03 -19.83 -6.67
C ALA A 335 -9.78 -18.71 -7.39
N LYS A 336 -9.45 -17.49 -7.04
CA LYS A 336 -9.82 -16.26 -7.70
C LYS A 336 -8.55 -15.51 -8.08
N TRP A 337 -8.44 -15.20 -9.36
CA TRP A 337 -7.31 -14.43 -9.88
C TRP A 337 -7.57 -12.93 -9.69
N VAL A 338 -6.66 -12.24 -9.01
CA VAL A 338 -6.68 -10.79 -8.84
C VAL A 338 -5.67 -10.20 -9.82
N GLN A 339 -6.16 -9.49 -10.84
CA GLN A 339 -5.38 -8.91 -11.92
C GLN A 339 -5.23 -7.40 -11.72
N MET A 340 -4.00 -6.87 -11.80
CA MET A 340 -3.77 -5.42 -11.85
C MET A 340 -4.33 -4.83 -13.15
N GLY A 341 -5.20 -3.83 -13.02
CA GLY A 341 -5.76 -3.09 -14.15
C GLY A 341 -4.82 -2.01 -14.71
N TRP A 342 -3.65 -1.78 -14.09
CA TRP A 342 -2.69 -0.78 -14.53
C TRP A 342 -2.28 -0.96 -15.98
N THR A 343 -1.96 -2.18 -16.40
CA THR A 343 -1.57 -2.48 -17.78
C THR A 343 -2.63 -2.05 -18.79
N PHE A 344 -3.91 -2.26 -18.48
CA PHE A 344 -5.05 -1.92 -19.36
C PHE A 344 -5.31 -0.41 -19.45
N TYR A 345 -4.95 0.32 -18.41
CA TYR A 345 -4.96 1.78 -18.42
C TYR A 345 -3.75 2.36 -19.16
N TYR A 346 -2.55 1.87 -18.85
CA TYR A 346 -1.29 2.49 -19.24
C TYR A 346 -0.86 2.15 -20.66
N MET A 347 -0.92 0.87 -21.05
CA MET A 347 -0.39 0.40 -22.32
C MET A 347 -1.39 0.57 -23.46
N LYS A 348 -0.93 1.19 -24.56
CA LYS A 348 -1.74 1.43 -25.77
C LYS A 348 -2.25 0.14 -26.40
N LEU A 349 -1.49 -0.94 -26.29
CA LEU A 349 -1.81 -2.27 -26.80
C LEU A 349 -3.28 -2.67 -26.55
N TRP A 350 -3.78 -2.44 -25.35
CA TRP A 350 -5.14 -2.83 -24.92
C TRP A 350 -6.22 -1.90 -25.47
N LYS A 351 -5.87 -0.63 -25.72
CA LYS A 351 -6.77 0.39 -26.28
C LYS A 351 -6.85 0.33 -27.80
N GLU A 352 -5.77 -0.12 -28.47
CA GLU A 352 -5.71 -0.25 -29.93
C GLU A 352 -6.61 -1.37 -30.47
N ASP A 353 -6.78 -2.45 -29.72
CA ASP A 353 -7.66 -3.56 -30.05
C ASP A 353 -8.39 -4.08 -28.82
N PRO A 354 -9.64 -3.65 -28.57
CA PRO A 354 -10.43 -4.09 -27.44
C PRO A 354 -10.70 -5.60 -27.37
N ALA A 355 -10.59 -6.32 -28.49
CA ALA A 355 -10.77 -7.77 -28.51
C ALA A 355 -9.70 -8.50 -27.70
N ARG A 356 -8.52 -7.91 -27.53
CA ARG A 356 -7.43 -8.46 -26.70
C ARG A 356 -7.83 -8.56 -25.24
N LEU A 357 -8.36 -7.49 -24.67
CA LEU A 357 -8.82 -7.47 -23.28
C LEU A 357 -10.01 -8.40 -23.07
N GLU A 358 -10.99 -8.33 -23.99
CA GLU A 358 -12.17 -9.21 -23.96
C GLU A 358 -11.76 -10.70 -23.96
N ALA A 359 -10.86 -11.08 -24.86
CA ALA A 359 -10.38 -12.45 -24.98
C ALA A 359 -9.65 -12.91 -23.70
N MET A 360 -8.81 -12.05 -23.12
CA MET A 360 -8.10 -12.34 -21.88
C MET A 360 -9.07 -12.58 -20.71
N ILE A 361 -10.07 -11.72 -20.54
CA ILE A 361 -11.06 -11.84 -19.46
C ILE A 361 -11.97 -13.05 -19.67
N LYS A 362 -12.52 -13.25 -20.86
CA LYS A 362 -13.46 -14.33 -21.16
C LYS A 362 -12.84 -15.74 -21.18
N ALA A 363 -11.53 -15.83 -21.24
CA ALA A 363 -10.83 -17.12 -21.15
C ALA A 363 -10.84 -17.70 -19.72
N VAL A 364 -11.15 -16.90 -18.72
CA VAL A 364 -11.28 -17.29 -17.31
C VAL A 364 -12.76 -17.47 -16.98
N PRO A 365 -13.14 -18.52 -16.20
CA PRO A 365 -14.54 -18.72 -15.83
C PRO A 365 -15.14 -17.49 -15.13
N GLU A 366 -16.44 -17.31 -15.31
CA GLU A 366 -17.19 -16.18 -14.77
C GLU A 366 -16.96 -16.02 -13.25
N ASN A 367 -16.78 -14.77 -12.79
CA ASN A 367 -16.51 -14.41 -11.40
C ASN A 367 -15.19 -14.98 -10.79
N ARG A 368 -14.27 -15.49 -11.61
CA ARG A 368 -12.99 -16.02 -11.16
C ARG A 368 -11.80 -15.09 -11.41
N MET A 369 -11.95 -14.06 -12.26
CA MET A 369 -10.98 -12.96 -12.41
C MET A 369 -11.57 -11.70 -11.80
N ILE A 370 -10.82 -11.06 -10.90
CA ILE A 370 -11.17 -9.78 -10.26
C ILE A 370 -10.20 -8.74 -10.76
N ILE A 371 -10.69 -7.66 -11.34
CA ILE A 371 -9.83 -6.57 -11.84
C ILE A 371 -9.67 -5.50 -10.78
N LEU A 372 -8.43 -5.17 -10.42
CA LEU A 372 -8.14 -3.96 -9.66
C LEU A 372 -8.06 -2.80 -10.63
N GLU A 373 -9.05 -1.95 -10.65
CA GLU A 373 -9.10 -0.81 -11.56
C GLU A 373 -8.20 0.32 -11.08
N TYR A 374 -6.91 0.23 -11.44
CA TYR A 374 -5.88 1.18 -11.05
C TYR A 374 -6.13 2.57 -11.63
N PHE A 375 -5.87 3.61 -10.82
CA PHE A 375 -5.91 4.99 -11.23
C PHE A 375 -7.29 5.46 -11.72
N ALA A 376 -8.35 4.91 -11.10
CA ALA A 376 -9.73 5.20 -11.49
C ALA A 376 -10.08 6.69 -11.33
N GLU A 377 -9.41 7.43 -10.42
CA GLU A 377 -9.57 8.88 -10.30
C GLU A 377 -9.06 9.66 -11.52
N LYS A 378 -8.21 9.02 -12.36
CA LYS A 378 -7.76 9.60 -13.62
C LYS A 378 -8.64 9.22 -14.79
N GLU A 379 -8.90 7.90 -14.94
CA GLU A 379 -9.70 7.32 -16.02
C GLU A 379 -10.40 6.07 -15.49
N GLU A 380 -11.73 6.06 -15.51
CA GLU A 380 -12.53 4.89 -15.21
C GLU A 380 -12.62 4.01 -16.47
N VAL A 381 -11.71 3.02 -16.57
CA VAL A 381 -11.59 2.13 -17.73
C VAL A 381 -12.85 1.25 -17.90
N TRP A 382 -13.53 0.93 -16.80
CA TRP A 382 -14.78 0.16 -16.83
C TRP A 382 -15.83 0.77 -17.77
N ARG A 383 -15.88 2.11 -17.92
CA ARG A 383 -16.83 2.82 -18.79
C ARG A 383 -16.60 2.51 -20.28
N ASN A 384 -15.35 2.21 -20.65
CA ASN A 384 -14.94 1.98 -22.04
C ASN A 384 -14.79 0.48 -22.39
N THR A 385 -14.99 -0.41 -21.40
CA THR A 385 -14.77 -1.86 -21.52
C THR A 385 -16.02 -2.69 -21.23
N ASN A 386 -17.22 -2.09 -21.40
CA ASN A 386 -18.48 -2.72 -21.05
C ASN A 386 -18.44 -3.32 -19.63
N ALA A 387 -18.08 -2.47 -18.65
CA ALA A 387 -17.88 -2.85 -17.24
C ALA A 387 -16.97 -4.08 -17.08
N TRP A 388 -15.76 -3.99 -17.66
CA TRP A 388 -14.78 -5.08 -17.65
C TRP A 388 -15.34 -6.40 -18.23
N HIS A 389 -16.14 -6.30 -19.28
CA HIS A 389 -16.84 -7.45 -19.87
C HIS A 389 -17.61 -8.28 -18.84
N ASN A 390 -18.14 -7.60 -17.83
CA ASN A 390 -18.86 -8.15 -16.67
C ASN A 390 -18.01 -8.95 -15.66
N ALA A 391 -16.69 -8.85 -15.71
CA ALA A 391 -15.85 -9.36 -14.63
C ALA A 391 -16.04 -8.55 -13.35
N PRO A 392 -15.92 -9.16 -12.16
CA PRO A 392 -15.87 -8.42 -10.91
C PRO A 392 -14.68 -7.44 -10.91
N TYR A 393 -14.90 -6.24 -10.38
CA TYR A 393 -13.81 -5.28 -10.26
C TYR A 393 -13.89 -4.46 -8.97
N ILE A 394 -12.74 -3.91 -8.58
CA ILE A 394 -12.58 -3.04 -7.42
C ILE A 394 -12.11 -1.69 -7.92
N TRP A 395 -12.88 -0.64 -7.67
CA TRP A 395 -12.52 0.74 -8.01
C TRP A 395 -11.37 1.21 -7.12
N CYS A 396 -10.21 1.52 -7.67
CA CYS A 396 -9.01 1.81 -6.90
C CYS A 396 -8.48 3.23 -7.13
N TYR A 397 -8.36 3.97 -6.02
CA TYR A 397 -7.60 5.21 -5.94
C TYR A 397 -6.10 4.92 -5.91
N LEU A 398 -5.32 5.53 -6.81
CA LEU A 398 -3.86 5.38 -6.80
C LEU A 398 -3.19 6.51 -6.01
N GLY A 399 -3.32 7.73 -6.45
CA GLY A 399 -3.02 8.97 -5.72
C GLY A 399 -1.56 9.26 -5.38
N ASN A 400 -0.68 8.25 -5.33
CA ASN A 400 0.73 8.45 -5.03
C ASN A 400 1.62 7.60 -5.93
N PHE A 401 2.63 8.21 -6.52
CA PHE A 401 3.63 7.58 -7.37
C PHE A 401 5.02 7.70 -6.73
N GLY A 402 5.83 6.65 -6.81
CA GLY A 402 7.22 6.63 -6.34
C GLY A 402 7.41 6.87 -4.84
N GLY A 403 6.33 6.93 -4.07
CA GLY A 403 6.40 7.33 -2.66
C GLY A 403 6.78 8.80 -2.48
N ASN A 404 6.52 9.67 -3.48
CA ASN A 404 6.81 11.09 -3.40
C ASN A 404 6.02 11.78 -2.27
N THR A 405 6.49 12.96 -1.84
CA THR A 405 5.97 13.68 -0.68
C THR A 405 5.18 14.94 -1.04
N GLU A 406 4.78 15.08 -2.29
CA GLU A 406 4.02 16.24 -2.76
C GLU A 406 2.56 16.23 -2.32
N MET A 407 2.05 17.41 -1.95
CA MET A 407 0.64 17.58 -1.60
C MET A 407 -0.22 17.64 -2.87
N ALA A 408 -0.89 16.55 -3.18
CA ALA A 408 -1.81 16.46 -4.32
C ALA A 408 -2.80 15.30 -4.12
N ALA A 409 -4.08 15.60 -3.98
CA ALA A 409 -5.10 14.56 -3.81
C ALA A 409 -6.49 15.10 -4.19
N PRO A 410 -7.17 14.53 -5.21
CA PRO A 410 -8.41 15.06 -5.74
C PRO A 410 -9.63 14.54 -4.96
N ILE A 411 -9.77 14.85 -3.67
CA ILE A 411 -10.85 14.30 -2.83
C ILE A 411 -12.25 14.62 -3.38
N LYS A 412 -12.46 15.83 -3.91
CA LYS A 412 -13.75 16.22 -4.50
C LYS A 412 -14.07 15.37 -5.71
N LYS A 413 -13.09 15.18 -6.59
CA LYS A 413 -13.25 14.35 -7.79
C LYS A 413 -13.51 12.89 -7.42
N VAL A 414 -12.75 12.33 -6.49
CA VAL A 414 -12.91 10.95 -6.03
C VAL A 414 -14.29 10.73 -5.41
N ALA A 415 -14.74 11.65 -4.54
CA ALA A 415 -16.07 11.58 -3.94
C ALA A 415 -17.19 11.60 -4.99
N LYS A 416 -17.03 12.46 -6.01
CA LYS A 416 -17.99 12.56 -7.13
C LYS A 416 -18.00 11.29 -7.96
N LEU A 417 -16.83 10.81 -8.43
CA LEU A 417 -16.71 9.62 -9.27
C LEU A 417 -17.26 8.36 -8.57
N LEU A 418 -16.92 8.14 -7.31
CA LEU A 418 -17.46 7.01 -6.56
C LEU A 418 -18.96 7.07 -6.43
N SER A 419 -19.52 8.26 -6.14
CA SER A 419 -20.98 8.42 -6.07
C SER A 419 -21.65 8.21 -7.44
N GLU A 420 -21.04 8.67 -8.52
CA GLU A 420 -21.55 8.45 -9.89
C GLU A 420 -21.48 6.98 -10.27
N THR A 421 -20.36 6.31 -9.98
CA THR A 421 -20.17 4.89 -10.29
C THR A 421 -21.15 4.01 -9.52
N GLU A 422 -21.37 4.23 -8.23
CA GLU A 422 -22.37 3.46 -7.46
C GLU A 422 -23.80 3.61 -7.96
N ASN A 423 -24.14 4.77 -8.54
CA ASN A 423 -25.49 5.05 -9.03
C ASN A 423 -25.66 4.77 -10.53
N ASP A 424 -24.61 4.41 -11.26
CA ASP A 424 -24.66 4.09 -12.67
C ASP A 424 -25.16 2.65 -12.86
N LEU A 425 -26.30 2.49 -13.51
CA LEU A 425 -26.87 1.16 -13.79
C LEU A 425 -25.99 0.29 -14.72
N GLY A 426 -25.01 0.90 -15.38
CA GLY A 426 -24.05 0.23 -16.26
C GLY A 426 -22.75 -0.17 -15.58
N HIS A 427 -22.59 0.05 -14.26
CA HIS A 427 -21.34 -0.27 -13.55
C HIS A 427 -21.00 -1.77 -13.49
N GLY A 428 -21.88 -2.65 -13.93
CA GLY A 428 -21.65 -4.09 -13.99
C GLY A 428 -21.41 -4.71 -12.61
N ASN A 429 -20.32 -5.45 -12.48
CA ASN A 429 -20.01 -6.21 -11.28
C ASN A 429 -18.98 -5.47 -10.37
N LEU A 430 -19.32 -4.22 -9.98
CA LEU A 430 -18.55 -3.48 -8.99
C LEU A 430 -18.67 -4.17 -7.62
N MET A 431 -17.61 -4.83 -7.15
CA MET A 431 -17.63 -5.53 -5.87
C MET A 431 -16.97 -4.77 -4.73
N GLY A 432 -16.17 -3.75 -5.03
CA GLY A 432 -15.41 -3.09 -3.99
C GLY A 432 -14.79 -1.76 -4.35
N ILE A 433 -14.18 -1.16 -3.34
CA ILE A 433 -13.30 -0.01 -3.47
C ILE A 433 -11.93 -0.33 -2.89
N GLY A 434 -10.91 0.40 -3.32
CA GLY A 434 -9.56 0.15 -2.82
C GLY A 434 -8.60 1.30 -3.11
N SER A 435 -7.37 1.13 -2.64
CA SER A 435 -6.27 2.00 -2.99
C SER A 435 -5.04 1.20 -3.39
N THR A 436 -4.46 1.58 -4.53
CA THR A 436 -3.30 0.94 -5.15
C THR A 436 -2.11 1.90 -5.21
N LEU A 437 -1.93 2.64 -4.13
CA LEU A 437 -0.89 3.65 -3.94
C LEU A 437 0.52 3.03 -3.98
N GLU A 438 1.49 3.76 -4.52
CA GLU A 438 2.90 3.31 -4.49
C GLU A 438 3.62 3.67 -3.18
N GLY A 439 3.09 4.63 -2.42
CA GLY A 439 3.56 4.99 -1.10
C GLY A 439 2.55 5.85 -0.35
N PHE A 440 2.64 5.92 0.98
CA PHE A 440 1.64 6.60 1.81
C PHE A 440 2.23 7.62 2.81
N ASN A 441 3.34 8.26 2.44
CA ASN A 441 3.99 9.24 3.31
C ASN A 441 3.31 10.61 3.32
N VAL A 442 2.41 10.88 2.36
CA VAL A 442 1.67 12.14 2.22
C VAL A 442 0.21 11.88 1.84
N ASN A 443 -0.65 12.88 1.98
CA ASN A 443 -2.08 12.81 1.62
C ASN A 443 -2.84 11.67 2.34
N ARG A 444 -2.45 11.34 3.56
CA ARG A 444 -2.93 10.19 4.35
C ARG A 444 -4.43 10.21 4.59
N PHE A 445 -5.01 11.40 4.69
CA PHE A 445 -6.45 11.60 4.86
C PHE A 445 -7.28 10.95 3.74
N MET A 446 -6.73 10.80 2.53
CA MET A 446 -7.42 10.16 1.41
C MET A 446 -7.71 8.69 1.68
N PHE A 447 -6.77 7.97 2.31
CA PHE A 447 -6.97 6.56 2.64
C PHE A 447 -7.98 6.40 3.77
N GLU A 448 -7.94 7.28 4.77
CA GLU A 448 -8.91 7.31 5.86
C GLU A 448 -10.31 7.63 5.33
N TRP A 449 -10.44 8.65 4.50
CA TRP A 449 -11.71 9.04 3.88
C TRP A 449 -12.29 7.93 2.99
N LEU A 450 -11.46 7.30 2.15
CA LEU A 450 -11.88 6.27 1.21
C LEU A 450 -12.52 5.07 1.93
N TYR A 451 -11.88 4.57 2.99
CA TYR A 451 -12.41 3.43 3.73
C TYR A 451 -13.51 3.81 4.70
N GLU A 452 -13.58 5.05 5.15
CA GLU A 452 -14.74 5.56 5.87
C GLU A 452 -15.98 5.64 4.95
N TYR A 453 -15.80 6.07 3.69
CA TYR A 453 -16.83 6.09 2.67
C TYR A 453 -17.47 4.71 2.44
N ALA A 454 -16.73 3.63 2.57
CA ALA A 454 -17.28 2.28 2.44
C ALA A 454 -18.35 1.95 3.50
N TRP A 455 -18.24 2.55 4.70
CA TRP A 455 -19.13 2.30 5.82
C TRP A 455 -20.15 3.40 6.07
N ASP A 456 -19.86 4.61 5.65
CA ASP A 456 -20.69 5.78 5.92
C ASP A 456 -20.79 6.69 4.69
N LYS A 457 -21.89 6.59 3.95
CA LYS A 457 -22.12 7.42 2.77
C LYS A 457 -22.18 8.93 3.10
N GLU A 458 -22.48 9.29 4.35
CA GLU A 458 -22.57 10.70 4.76
C GLU A 458 -21.23 11.43 4.67
N VAL A 459 -20.09 10.71 4.67
CA VAL A 459 -18.75 11.32 4.48
C VAL A 459 -18.53 11.88 3.07
N SER A 460 -19.40 11.58 2.10
CA SER A 460 -19.44 12.26 0.81
C SER A 460 -19.81 13.74 0.94
N ASN A 461 -20.46 14.15 2.03
CA ASN A 461 -20.56 15.54 2.43
C ASN A 461 -19.22 15.99 3.03
N LEU A 462 -18.32 16.47 2.15
CA LEU A 462 -16.97 16.86 2.53
C LEU A 462 -16.93 17.97 3.58
N ASP A 463 -17.93 18.85 3.63
CA ASP A 463 -17.99 19.91 4.64
C ASP A 463 -18.08 19.34 6.05
N THR A 464 -18.97 18.37 6.26
CA THR A 464 -19.11 17.68 7.54
C THR A 464 -17.88 16.87 7.89
N TRP A 465 -17.31 16.18 6.92
CA TRP A 465 -16.11 15.37 7.10
C TRP A 465 -14.89 16.23 7.47
N ILE A 466 -14.68 17.38 6.77
CA ILE A 466 -13.57 18.31 7.06
C ILE A 466 -13.69 18.86 8.47
N SER A 467 -14.89 19.23 8.92
CA SER A 467 -15.10 19.71 10.31
C SER A 467 -14.69 18.65 11.33
N GLN A 468 -15.04 17.39 11.11
CA GLN A 468 -14.62 16.28 11.99
C GLN A 468 -13.10 16.03 11.89
N TYR A 469 -12.54 16.04 10.71
CA TYR A 469 -11.10 15.90 10.47
C TYR A 469 -10.30 16.98 11.21
N ALA A 470 -10.71 18.24 11.10
CA ALA A 470 -10.09 19.35 11.81
C ALA A 470 -10.13 19.14 13.35
N ARG A 471 -11.26 18.69 13.91
CA ARG A 471 -11.35 18.39 15.34
C ARG A 471 -10.41 17.28 15.79
N ILE A 472 -10.27 16.24 14.98
CA ILE A 472 -9.32 15.15 15.26
C ILE A 472 -7.89 15.69 15.27
N LYS A 473 -7.51 16.47 14.27
CA LYS A 473 -6.15 17.01 14.13
C LYS A 473 -5.82 18.01 15.24
N THR A 474 -6.74 18.88 15.58
CA THR A 474 -6.53 19.93 16.59
C THR A 474 -6.80 19.49 18.02
N LYS A 475 -7.44 18.29 18.22
CA LYS A 475 -7.98 17.85 19.51
C LYS A 475 -8.91 18.88 20.15
N ASN A 476 -9.52 19.75 19.33
CA ASN A 476 -10.29 20.90 19.76
C ASN A 476 -11.32 21.31 18.69
N ILE A 477 -12.25 22.19 19.08
CA ILE A 477 -13.09 22.94 18.15
C ILE A 477 -12.38 24.26 17.88
N ASP A 478 -11.83 24.40 16.68
CA ASP A 478 -11.09 25.60 16.25
C ASP A 478 -11.58 26.05 14.86
N PRO A 479 -12.42 27.08 14.80
CA PRO A 479 -12.95 27.57 13.53
C PRO A 479 -11.88 28.09 12.56
N VAL A 480 -10.73 28.56 13.07
CA VAL A 480 -9.62 29.04 12.25
C VAL A 480 -8.93 27.87 11.57
N ALA A 481 -8.58 26.85 12.32
CA ALA A 481 -8.01 25.61 11.78
C ALA A 481 -8.97 24.89 10.82
N GLU A 482 -10.27 24.80 11.17
CA GLU A 482 -11.28 24.24 10.28
C GLU A 482 -11.37 24.99 8.95
N ASN A 483 -11.36 26.33 8.99
CA ASN A 483 -11.32 27.17 7.77
C ASN A 483 -10.06 26.93 6.95
N ALA A 484 -8.90 26.74 7.59
CA ALA A 484 -7.65 26.42 6.91
C ALA A 484 -7.75 25.09 6.15
N TYR A 485 -8.28 24.03 6.77
CA TYR A 485 -8.49 22.76 6.08
C TYR A 485 -9.49 22.85 4.93
N ARG A 486 -10.56 23.66 5.05
CA ARG A 486 -11.48 23.93 3.93
C ARG A 486 -10.77 24.57 2.76
N LYS A 487 -9.93 25.58 3.04
CA LYS A 487 -9.13 26.24 1.99
C LYS A 487 -8.09 25.30 1.37
N LEU A 488 -7.47 24.40 2.14
CA LEU A 488 -6.60 23.34 1.59
C LEU A 488 -7.35 22.43 0.61
N VAL A 489 -8.57 22.04 0.93
CA VAL A 489 -9.39 21.21 0.03
C VAL A 489 -9.76 22.00 -1.24
N GLU A 490 -10.02 23.30 -1.15
CA GLU A 490 -10.33 24.14 -2.32
C GLU A 490 -9.11 24.37 -3.22
N LEU A 491 -7.94 24.59 -2.64
CA LEU A 491 -6.73 24.95 -3.39
C LEU A 491 -5.94 23.71 -3.85
N VAL A 492 -5.66 22.81 -2.93
CA VAL A 492 -4.71 21.69 -3.12
C VAL A 492 -5.44 20.38 -3.45
N TYR A 493 -6.50 20.09 -2.70
CA TYR A 493 -7.19 18.82 -2.74
C TYR A 493 -8.51 18.91 -3.55
N ASN A 494 -8.45 19.61 -4.64
CA ASN A 494 -9.58 19.90 -5.53
C ASN A 494 -9.80 18.78 -6.57
N ASP A 495 -10.42 19.10 -7.71
CA ASP A 495 -10.71 18.15 -8.79
C ASP A 495 -9.52 17.84 -9.70
N GLN A 496 -8.37 18.46 -9.47
CA GLN A 496 -7.20 18.28 -10.33
C GLN A 496 -6.45 16.99 -9.93
N VAL A 497 -6.37 16.06 -10.85
CA VAL A 497 -5.56 14.86 -10.72
C VAL A 497 -4.18 15.18 -11.27
N SER A 498 -3.13 15.04 -10.46
CA SER A 498 -1.78 15.03 -11.00
C SER A 498 -1.67 13.83 -11.93
N GLY A 499 -1.48 14.07 -13.20
CA GLY A 499 -1.49 13.01 -14.21
C GLY A 499 -0.22 12.16 -14.24
N VAL A 500 0.76 12.46 -13.40
CA VAL A 500 2.06 11.77 -13.29
C VAL A 500 2.65 12.14 -11.94
N ALA A 501 3.57 11.33 -11.41
CA ALA A 501 4.41 11.68 -10.28
C ALA A 501 4.91 13.13 -10.40
N THR A 502 4.49 13.95 -9.45
CA THR A 502 5.11 15.25 -9.24
C THR A 502 6.36 14.99 -8.42
N GLY A 503 7.54 15.15 -9.02
CA GLY A 503 8.79 15.06 -8.28
C GLY A 503 9.01 16.30 -7.42
N SER A 504 9.80 16.17 -6.36
CA SER A 504 10.22 17.33 -5.56
C SER A 504 10.97 18.34 -6.43
N LEU A 505 10.47 19.57 -6.45
CA LEU A 505 11.11 20.67 -7.18
C LEU A 505 12.41 21.14 -6.54
N VAL A 506 12.57 20.90 -5.24
CA VAL A 506 13.78 21.23 -4.48
C VAL A 506 14.92 20.28 -4.85
N GLN A 507 14.62 19.01 -5.02
CA GLN A 507 15.59 17.99 -5.45
C GLN A 507 15.87 18.05 -6.95
N ALA A 508 15.08 18.82 -7.68
CA ALA A 508 15.31 19.07 -9.09
C ALA A 508 16.67 19.71 -9.33
N ARG A 509 17.51 19.09 -10.15
CA ARG A 509 18.79 19.69 -10.51
C ARG A 509 18.61 21.10 -11.06
N PRO A 510 19.40 22.07 -10.63
CA PRO A 510 19.36 23.41 -11.18
C PRO A 510 19.87 23.40 -12.62
N PHE A 511 19.00 23.21 -13.58
CA PHE A 511 19.30 23.42 -14.98
C PHE A 511 19.18 24.91 -15.30
N LEU A 512 20.14 25.41 -16.06
CA LEU A 512 20.13 26.81 -16.52
C LEU A 512 19.08 27.05 -17.62
N THR A 513 18.51 26.00 -18.18
CA THR A 513 17.47 26.09 -19.21
C THR A 513 16.41 24.99 -18.99
N GLY A 514 15.26 25.38 -18.45
CA GLY A 514 14.10 24.51 -18.32
C GLY A 514 14.14 23.49 -17.15
N LEU A 515 13.16 22.59 -17.13
CA LEU A 515 13.03 21.48 -16.19
C LEU A 515 13.29 20.17 -16.94
N LYS A 516 14.02 19.22 -16.34
CA LYS A 516 14.20 17.87 -16.86
C LYS A 516 13.44 16.85 -15.99
N GLY A 517 13.00 15.77 -16.63
CA GLY A 517 12.40 14.62 -15.96
C GLY A 517 10.96 14.81 -15.53
N TYR A 518 10.58 14.16 -14.42
CA TYR A 518 9.23 14.14 -13.88
C TYR A 518 8.87 15.39 -13.07
N GLN A 519 9.75 16.37 -13.01
CA GLN A 519 9.54 17.62 -12.29
C GLN A 519 8.43 18.44 -12.93
N ARG A 520 7.24 18.34 -12.35
CA ARG A 520 6.10 19.15 -12.75
C ARG A 520 5.68 19.98 -11.56
N PRO A 521 5.63 21.33 -11.71
CA PRO A 521 5.12 22.17 -10.65
C PRO A 521 3.67 21.76 -10.36
N ASN A 522 3.30 21.78 -9.08
CA ASN A 522 1.92 21.68 -8.68
C ASN A 522 1.10 22.80 -9.33
N VAL A 523 -0.15 22.50 -9.65
CA VAL A 523 -1.04 23.39 -10.39
C VAL A 523 -1.64 24.52 -9.54
N TYR A 524 -1.39 24.54 -8.23
CA TYR A 524 -1.89 25.56 -7.32
C TYR A 524 -0.84 26.65 -7.02
N ASN A 525 -1.35 27.86 -6.73
CA ASN A 525 -0.53 29.03 -6.48
C ASN A 525 0.14 28.95 -5.09
N TYR A 526 1.47 29.16 -5.04
CA TYR A 526 2.21 29.14 -3.78
C TYR A 526 1.85 30.29 -2.84
N GLN A 527 1.49 31.48 -3.34
CA GLN A 527 1.07 32.60 -2.50
C GLN A 527 -0.23 32.28 -1.75
N GLU A 528 -1.22 31.68 -2.44
CA GLU A 528 -2.45 31.25 -1.81
C GLU A 528 -2.20 30.16 -0.76
N LEU A 529 -1.25 29.23 -1.02
CA LEU A 529 -0.85 28.24 -0.03
C LEU A 529 -0.17 28.86 1.18
N THR A 530 0.63 29.92 0.99
CA THR A 530 1.24 30.69 2.09
C THR A 530 0.17 31.35 2.95
N GLU A 531 -0.89 31.93 2.37
CA GLU A 531 -2.01 32.49 3.12
C GLU A 531 -2.74 31.43 3.95
N ILE A 532 -2.83 30.21 3.44
CA ILE A 532 -3.41 29.10 4.20
C ILE A 532 -2.50 28.68 5.35
N LEU A 533 -1.18 28.65 5.14
CA LEU A 533 -0.22 28.40 6.20
C LEU A 533 -0.30 29.44 7.31
N ASP A 534 -0.38 30.74 6.96
CA ASP A 534 -0.57 31.83 7.92
C ASP A 534 -1.85 31.65 8.74
N LEU A 535 -2.93 31.20 8.08
CA LEU A 535 -4.18 30.87 8.76
C LEU A 535 -4.01 29.69 9.71
N MET A 536 -3.31 28.63 9.30
CA MET A 536 -3.01 27.48 10.17
C MET A 536 -2.17 27.89 11.39
N LEU A 537 -1.18 28.75 11.22
CA LEU A 537 -0.36 29.28 12.31
C LEU A 537 -1.14 30.22 13.26
N SER A 538 -2.29 30.75 12.81
CA SER A 538 -3.18 31.60 13.60
C SER A 538 -4.21 30.81 14.41
N ALA A 539 -4.16 29.47 14.36
CA ALA A 539 -4.99 28.60 15.20
C ALA A 539 -4.72 28.84 16.69
N ASN A 540 -5.66 28.44 17.56
CA ASN A 540 -5.48 28.63 18.99
C ASN A 540 -4.36 27.76 19.57
N ASP A 541 -3.80 28.15 20.72
CA ASP A 541 -2.66 27.47 21.36
C ASP A 541 -2.88 25.97 21.57
N LYS A 542 -4.11 25.55 21.88
CA LYS A 542 -4.43 24.14 22.09
C LYS A 542 -4.30 23.34 20.78
N SER A 543 -4.74 23.92 19.67
CA SER A 543 -4.58 23.34 18.34
C SER A 543 -3.11 23.26 17.95
N LEU A 544 -2.35 24.34 18.15
CA LEU A 544 -0.90 24.39 17.86
C LEU A 544 -0.08 23.41 18.70
N GLN A 545 -0.56 22.98 19.87
CA GLN A 545 0.09 21.95 20.71
C GLN A 545 -0.25 20.52 20.29
N SER A 546 -1.22 20.32 19.39
CA SER A 546 -1.57 18.97 18.91
C SER A 546 -0.48 18.44 17.97
N ILE A 547 0.09 17.30 18.30
CA ILE A 547 1.12 16.63 17.48
C ILE A 547 0.61 16.33 16.06
N GLU A 548 -0.63 15.90 15.93
CA GLU A 548 -1.27 15.65 14.63
C GLU A 548 -1.35 16.93 13.78
N TYR A 549 -1.69 18.05 14.40
CA TYR A 549 -1.76 19.34 13.73
C TYR A 549 -0.39 19.88 13.37
N GLN A 550 0.61 19.71 14.26
CA GLN A 550 2.01 20.09 13.99
C GLN A 550 2.58 19.34 12.79
N LYS A 551 2.23 18.05 12.62
CA LYS A 551 2.63 17.28 11.43
C LYS A 551 2.03 17.84 10.15
N ASP A 552 0.76 18.20 10.16
CA ASP A 552 0.13 18.86 9.01
C ASP A 552 0.76 20.23 8.72
N LEU A 553 1.12 21.00 9.76
CA LEU A 553 1.87 22.25 9.61
C LEU A 553 3.23 22.05 8.92
N VAL A 554 3.98 21.00 9.31
CA VAL A 554 5.26 20.65 8.66
C VAL A 554 5.05 20.33 7.19
N VAL A 555 4.06 19.51 6.86
CA VAL A 555 3.76 19.14 5.47
C VAL A 555 3.37 20.35 4.63
N VAL A 556 2.51 21.23 5.15
CA VAL A 556 2.10 22.46 4.42
C VAL A 556 3.27 23.42 4.28
N THR A 557 4.08 23.63 5.33
CA THR A 557 5.27 24.49 5.27
C THR A 557 6.30 23.96 4.26
N LYS A 558 6.55 22.64 4.28
CA LYS A 558 7.38 21.96 3.28
C LYS A 558 6.91 22.32 1.87
N GLN A 559 5.62 22.19 1.60
CA GLN A 559 5.07 22.45 0.28
C GLN A 559 5.15 23.93 -0.12
N VAL A 560 5.02 24.86 0.83
CA VAL A 560 5.25 26.30 0.56
C VAL A 560 6.69 26.54 0.15
N LEU A 561 7.66 25.99 0.87
CA LEU A 561 9.09 26.12 0.56
C LEU A 561 9.44 25.47 -0.79
N ASP A 562 8.90 24.29 -1.05
CA ASP A 562 9.10 23.57 -2.31
C ASP A 562 8.55 24.37 -3.51
N ASN A 563 7.35 24.94 -3.38
CA ASN A 563 6.78 25.78 -4.43
C ASN A 563 7.48 27.15 -4.58
N LEU A 564 8.08 27.69 -3.51
CA LEU A 564 8.84 28.95 -3.55
C LEU A 564 10.10 28.81 -4.43
N ILE A 565 10.64 27.60 -4.59
CA ILE A 565 11.79 27.36 -5.46
C ILE A 565 11.51 27.73 -6.93
N ILE A 566 10.26 27.67 -7.39
CA ILE A 566 9.85 27.93 -8.78
C ILE A 566 10.24 29.34 -9.23
N PRO A 567 9.75 30.42 -8.57
CA PRO A 567 10.11 31.80 -8.96
C PRO A 567 11.59 32.09 -8.71
N VAL A 568 12.23 31.50 -7.70
CA VAL A 568 13.66 31.64 -7.46
C VAL A 568 14.47 31.06 -8.62
N ARG A 569 14.20 29.85 -9.05
CA ARG A 569 14.85 29.22 -10.22
C ARG A 569 14.63 30.02 -11.51
N LYS A 570 13.41 30.53 -11.72
CA LYS A 570 13.11 31.36 -12.88
C LYS A 570 14.01 32.58 -12.92
N LYS A 571 14.10 33.34 -11.82
CA LYS A 571 14.96 34.52 -11.71
C LYS A 571 16.44 34.19 -11.84
N LEU A 572 16.89 33.05 -11.25
CA LEU A 572 18.25 32.56 -11.37
C LEU A 572 18.60 32.29 -12.85
N ASN A 573 17.73 31.61 -13.57
CA ASN A 573 17.92 31.37 -14.99
C ASN A 573 17.95 32.66 -15.85
N GLU A 574 17.03 33.59 -15.58
CA GLU A 574 16.98 34.91 -16.23
C GLU A 574 18.27 35.70 -15.97
N ALA A 575 18.74 35.77 -14.73
CA ALA A 575 19.98 36.45 -14.36
C ALA A 575 21.20 35.83 -15.07
N TYR A 576 21.28 34.50 -15.13
CA TYR A 576 22.34 33.79 -15.86
C TYR A 576 22.35 34.13 -17.35
N VAL A 577 21.20 34.06 -18.01
CA VAL A 577 21.06 34.38 -19.45
C VAL A 577 21.43 35.83 -19.73
N ASN A 578 21.01 36.75 -18.88
CA ASN A 578 21.27 38.20 -18.99
C ASN A 578 22.68 38.58 -18.51
N LYS A 579 23.48 37.66 -17.97
CA LYS A 579 24.78 37.87 -17.35
C LYS A 579 24.74 38.90 -16.20
N ASP A 580 23.62 38.94 -15.48
CA ASP A 580 23.45 39.77 -14.29
C ASP A 580 24.02 39.03 -13.07
N VAL A 581 25.30 39.27 -12.79
CA VAL A 581 26.01 38.57 -11.72
C VAL A 581 25.42 38.88 -10.34
N VAL A 582 24.97 40.11 -10.11
CA VAL A 582 24.45 40.54 -8.80
C VAL A 582 23.13 39.82 -8.49
N GLU A 583 22.20 39.79 -9.46
CA GLU A 583 20.92 39.09 -9.28
C GLU A 583 21.14 37.55 -9.23
N LEU A 584 22.11 37.03 -10.00
CA LEU A 584 22.46 35.63 -9.97
C LEU A 584 22.92 35.17 -8.57
N GLU A 585 23.89 35.89 -7.98
CA GLU A 585 24.40 35.62 -6.63
C GLU A 585 23.28 35.69 -5.61
N LYS A 586 22.44 36.68 -5.64
CA LYS A 586 21.28 36.84 -4.75
C LYS A 586 20.29 35.67 -4.87
N GLN A 587 19.98 35.18 -6.08
CA GLN A 587 19.07 34.08 -6.28
C GLN A 587 19.71 32.74 -5.86
N ILE A 588 21.02 32.56 -6.00
CA ILE A 588 21.76 31.41 -5.48
C ILE A 588 21.68 31.40 -3.95
N GLU A 589 21.95 32.52 -3.28
CA GLU A 589 21.86 32.63 -1.81
C GLU A 589 20.45 32.25 -1.33
N LEU A 590 19.41 32.79 -1.97
CA LEU A 590 18.02 32.46 -1.62
C LEU A 590 17.68 30.98 -1.86
N PHE A 591 18.18 30.39 -2.96
CA PHE A 591 18.00 28.99 -3.26
C PHE A 591 18.60 28.11 -2.17
N LEU A 592 19.85 28.39 -1.77
CA LEU A 592 20.54 27.66 -0.71
C LEU A 592 19.83 27.81 0.64
N GLN A 593 19.33 29.03 0.94
CA GLN A 593 18.58 29.27 2.17
C GLN A 593 17.29 28.43 2.23
N ILE A 594 16.55 28.30 1.11
CA ILE A 594 15.35 27.44 1.06
C ILE A 594 15.71 25.99 1.34
N LEU A 595 16.85 25.50 0.82
CA LEU A 595 17.31 24.13 1.10
C LEU A 595 17.63 23.95 2.60
N ASP A 596 18.33 24.89 3.21
CA ASP A 596 18.68 24.84 4.63
C ASP A 596 17.42 24.90 5.52
N ASP A 597 16.47 25.79 5.21
CA ASP A 597 15.21 25.91 5.94
C ASP A 597 14.38 24.64 5.83
N LEU A 598 14.34 24.02 4.64
CA LEU A 598 13.63 22.76 4.41
C LEU A 598 14.29 21.62 5.16
N ASP A 599 15.62 21.51 5.14
CA ASP A 599 16.36 20.50 5.89
C ASP A 599 16.06 20.58 7.39
N HIS A 600 16.12 21.76 7.98
CA HIS A 600 15.81 22.00 9.38
C HIS A 600 14.35 21.68 9.73
N LEU A 601 13.39 22.09 8.88
CA LEU A 601 11.98 21.77 9.06
C LEU A 601 11.74 20.28 9.09
N LEU A 602 12.24 19.56 8.10
CA LEU A 602 12.05 18.12 7.93
C LEU A 602 12.75 17.32 9.03
N ALA A 603 13.88 17.82 9.58
CA ALA A 603 14.56 17.19 10.71
C ALA A 603 13.68 17.08 11.96
N SER A 604 12.61 17.87 12.06
CA SER A 604 11.64 17.81 13.15
C SER A 604 10.72 16.58 13.15
N GLN A 605 10.68 15.82 12.04
CA GLN A 605 9.78 14.69 11.87
C GLN A 605 10.54 13.42 11.46
N LYS A 606 10.33 12.34 12.22
CA LYS A 606 11.03 11.05 12.06
C LYS A 606 10.88 10.47 10.65
N GLU A 607 9.69 10.60 10.05
CA GLU A 607 9.38 10.06 8.72
C GLU A 607 10.11 10.78 7.58
N PHE A 608 10.64 11.98 7.81
CA PHE A 608 11.41 12.74 6.84
C PHE A 608 12.92 12.66 7.04
N LEU A 609 13.43 11.76 7.90
CA LEU A 609 14.86 11.61 8.14
C LEU A 609 15.46 10.59 7.16
N LEU A 610 16.38 11.04 6.29
CA LEU A 610 17.21 10.13 5.49
C LEU A 610 18.00 9.19 6.40
N GLY A 611 18.49 9.70 7.53
CA GLY A 611 19.23 8.90 8.52
C GLY A 611 18.44 7.69 9.01
N LYS A 612 17.12 7.83 9.23
CA LYS A 612 16.26 6.71 9.61
C LYS A 612 16.16 5.68 8.47
N TRP A 613 15.84 6.11 7.25
CA TRP A 613 15.77 5.24 6.08
C TRP A 613 17.03 4.42 5.86
N ILE A 614 18.20 5.04 6.03
CA ILE A 614 19.51 4.38 5.90
C ILE A 614 19.80 3.47 7.10
N SER A 615 19.46 3.89 8.33
CA SER A 615 19.64 3.07 9.53
C SER A 615 18.84 1.80 9.47
N ASP A 616 17.55 1.91 9.11
CA ASP A 616 16.64 0.77 9.00
C ASP A 616 17.16 -0.24 7.96
N ALA A 617 17.67 0.23 6.83
CA ALA A 617 18.31 -0.63 5.82
C ALA A 617 19.54 -1.35 6.40
N ARG A 618 20.40 -0.64 7.12
CA ARG A 618 21.64 -1.18 7.69
C ARG A 618 21.39 -2.23 8.79
N GLU A 619 20.24 -2.20 9.46
CA GLU A 619 19.85 -3.18 10.47
C GLU A 619 19.71 -4.61 9.90
N PHE A 620 19.43 -4.77 8.61
CA PHE A 620 19.45 -6.06 7.93
C PHE A 620 20.87 -6.62 7.73
N GLY A 621 21.91 -5.80 7.89
CA GLY A 621 23.30 -6.21 7.71
C GLY A 621 23.93 -6.68 9.02
N THR A 622 24.56 -7.88 9.00
CA THR A 622 25.23 -8.49 10.15
C THR A 622 26.71 -8.09 10.27
N ASN A 623 27.29 -7.49 9.23
CA ASN A 623 28.69 -7.06 9.17
C ASN A 623 28.83 -5.79 8.30
N PRO A 624 29.99 -5.12 8.29
CA PRO A 624 30.16 -3.87 7.53
C PRO A 624 29.86 -3.99 6.04
N MET A 625 30.20 -5.10 5.41
CA MET A 625 29.99 -5.33 3.97
C MET A 625 28.49 -5.47 3.65
N THR A 626 27.76 -6.27 4.42
CA THR A 626 26.32 -6.44 4.24
C THR A 626 25.55 -5.17 4.61
N LYS A 627 25.97 -4.42 5.63
CA LYS A 627 25.40 -3.09 5.94
C LYS A 627 25.57 -2.12 4.76
N ALA A 628 26.72 -2.08 4.13
CA ALA A 628 26.97 -1.25 2.94
C ALA A 628 26.11 -1.70 1.74
N TYR A 629 25.89 -3.00 1.58
CA TYR A 629 25.00 -3.55 0.54
C TYR A 629 23.55 -3.05 0.70
N TYR A 630 22.99 -3.16 1.90
CA TYR A 630 21.62 -2.70 2.15
C TYR A 630 21.49 -1.17 2.03
N GLU A 631 22.48 -0.43 2.53
CA GLU A 631 22.54 1.03 2.37
C GLU A 631 22.59 1.44 0.88
N LYS A 632 23.41 0.74 0.06
CA LYS A 632 23.43 0.98 -1.40
C LYS A 632 22.05 0.79 -2.01
N ASN A 633 21.36 -0.30 -1.69
CA ASN A 633 20.00 -0.56 -2.16
C ASN A 633 19.04 0.58 -1.76
N ALA A 634 19.09 1.00 -0.50
CA ALA A 634 18.24 2.06 0.03
C ALA A 634 18.47 3.40 -0.69
N ARG A 635 19.73 3.77 -0.93
CA ARG A 635 20.08 5.02 -1.61
C ARG A 635 19.70 5.00 -3.09
N VAL A 636 19.99 3.92 -3.79
CA VAL A 636 19.70 3.81 -5.24
C VAL A 636 18.21 4.00 -5.51
N LEU A 637 17.35 3.40 -4.71
CA LEU A 637 15.90 3.49 -4.91
C LEU A 637 15.37 4.94 -4.93
N ILE A 638 15.88 5.79 -4.06
CA ILE A 638 15.37 7.17 -3.88
C ILE A 638 16.26 8.22 -4.57
N THR A 639 17.24 7.81 -5.35
CA THR A 639 18.15 8.73 -6.09
C THR A 639 18.18 8.38 -7.57
N THR A 640 19.09 7.54 -8.01
CA THR A 640 19.24 7.16 -9.43
C THR A 640 18.20 6.15 -9.92
N TRP A 641 17.60 5.42 -9.02
CA TRP A 641 16.71 4.28 -9.23
C TRP A 641 17.31 3.14 -10.06
N GLY A 642 18.24 3.44 -10.92
CA GLY A 642 18.92 2.55 -11.88
C GLY A 642 20.43 2.46 -11.68
N ASN A 643 21.17 2.25 -12.77
CA ASN A 643 22.62 2.05 -12.76
C ASN A 643 23.41 3.27 -12.26
N GLU A 644 24.63 3.01 -11.78
CA GLU A 644 25.63 4.05 -11.53
C GLU A 644 25.88 4.83 -12.82
N GLY A 645 25.78 6.14 -12.77
CA GLY A 645 25.89 7.02 -13.95
C GLY A 645 24.55 7.44 -14.55
N ASN A 646 23.42 6.83 -14.14
CA ASN A 646 22.13 7.38 -14.44
C ASN A 646 21.98 8.74 -13.77
N GLU A 647 21.21 9.62 -14.40
CA GLU A 647 20.78 10.85 -13.72
C GLU A 647 19.87 10.48 -12.56
N ILE A 648 19.79 11.36 -11.52
CA ILE A 648 18.79 11.22 -10.46
C ILE A 648 17.43 11.22 -11.13
N ILE A 649 16.62 10.20 -10.80
CA ILE A 649 15.26 10.08 -11.31
C ILE A 649 14.32 10.69 -10.30
N ASP A 650 13.65 11.76 -10.70
CA ASP A 650 12.72 12.50 -9.83
C ASP A 650 11.45 11.72 -9.49
N TYR A 651 11.19 10.61 -10.18
CA TYR A 651 10.02 9.77 -9.95
C TYR A 651 9.90 9.30 -8.49
N ALA A 652 11.00 8.84 -7.90
CA ALA A 652 11.03 8.37 -6.52
C ALA A 652 11.69 9.37 -5.56
N SER A 653 11.85 10.63 -5.99
CA SER A 653 12.47 11.66 -5.17
C SER A 653 11.55 12.05 -4.00
N ARG A 654 12.18 12.36 -2.87
CA ARG A 654 11.50 12.73 -1.62
C ARG A 654 12.21 13.89 -1.00
N ASP A 655 11.44 14.76 -0.35
CA ASP A 655 12.03 15.76 0.54
C ASP A 655 12.36 15.08 1.86
N LEU A 656 13.66 14.85 2.09
CA LEU A 656 14.19 14.25 3.30
C LEU A 656 15.31 15.12 3.88
N SER A 657 15.29 15.34 5.20
CA SER A 657 16.41 15.96 5.90
C SER A 657 17.66 15.08 5.78
N GLY A 658 18.76 15.68 5.41
CA GLY A 658 20.05 15.02 5.17
C GLY A 658 20.23 14.43 3.76
N LEU A 659 19.29 14.59 2.85
CA LEU A 659 19.44 14.21 1.44
C LEU A 659 20.06 15.33 0.62
#